data_d98de4d40d12e7a0b4d9613b62114b97
#
_entry.id   d98de4d40d12e7a0b4d9613b62114b97
#
_cell.length_a   1.000
_cell.length_b   1.000
_cell.length_c   1.000
_cell.angle_alpha   90.00
_cell.angle_beta   90.00
_cell.angle_gamma   90.00
#
_symmetry.space_group_name_H-M   'P 1'
#
loop_
_entity.id
_entity.type
_entity.pdbx_description
1 polymer ?
#
loop_
_entity_poly.entity_id
_entity_poly.type
_entity_poly.pdbx_seq_one_letter_code
_entity_poly.pdbx_strand_id
1 'polypeptide(L)'
;MDTSTRESGRAKPRWYRSAEGSASPVEVTIDGTRVTAPGGASVLAAATAAGVYIPALCAHPDLPPSSQRGAGGGCDLCLVEIVGMTGPRMSCSTIVSPGMAVVTKSPALEKLRQERIAKVLGTHPHVCLTCPQREGCSRTECSYGNPPEQRCCSIFNSCELRKVADFVGIPNTTPMYKHVKLPVVTDEPFYDRDYNLCIDCRRCLVACNDVRGVGCLEVKNTDGRTWVGTIKPTLIESGCKFCSACVAVCPTGALIDRTLDIARLEATQVPCKAACPAGIDVPRYVQLAAEGKYGEAAAVVREKLPFPGILGRACFAMCESACRRGMLDDPLSIRTLKRVADDNDTGIWRRYSKQLPPSGKKAAVVGAGPAGLTVAYYLAKKGHAVTIFDAQPAAGGMARYGIPSYRIPPKVIDREIGEVEKLGVEFRFNNKVEKLDDLFAQGYEAVFIGIGCQGGDKLGIPGDDLPNVVDSPSYLRAATMRLVNRPGSGIATGSRVAVIGGGNVATDNARSSSRLGAEAVDMVYRRTRAEMPAREEEIQGCIDEGVNLRFLLTPKKIEAGDSNAAKLKIIYAKMELGEPDASGRRRPVEVPGSEFSENVDLVIAAVGQHPKTFDGFGVQTDAKGRITVRADSMLTGRPRVYAGGDGVLGPATLIDAVAQGRVAAAAIDKQLGGDGDIEEKLLPDGWDTNPYIGREEDFNRRRKVHPILLAPTERGNWNEVEQGYDDAMARFEASRCLKCNLAAEIQDMVLPPEAWLDFNAAAVDSVPEAPGVFQLLDADKNVLVIKGTENLHRGLSEELGKNAAAKFFVHEEAPMYTQRESQLIQAYMQQYGKMPGGGASELDDLF
;
A
#
# COMPACT_ATOMS: atom_id res chain seq x y z
N MET A 1 8.57 -16.05 5.14
CA MET A 1 7.23 -15.64 4.63
C MET A 1 6.99 -16.41 3.37
N ASP A 2 6.02 -17.27 3.43
CA ASP A 2 5.70 -18.30 2.45
C ASP A 2 5.30 -17.69 1.09
N THR A 3 6.04 -17.98 0.04
CA THR A 3 5.77 -17.54 -1.33
C THR A 3 4.90 -18.52 -2.11
N SER A 4 4.39 -19.58 -1.46
CA SER A 4 3.65 -20.67 -2.11
C SER A 4 2.14 -20.40 -2.32
N THR A 5 1.61 -19.22 -1.93
CA THR A 5 0.17 -18.91 -2.04
C THR A 5 -0.19 -17.87 -3.09
N ARG A 6 0.65 -17.65 -4.12
CA ARG A 6 0.33 -16.72 -5.22
C ARG A 6 -0.51 -17.32 -6.36
N GLU A 7 -1.06 -18.50 -6.21
CA GLU A 7 -2.09 -19.03 -7.14
C GLU A 7 -3.52 -18.64 -6.76
N SER A 8 -3.75 -17.56 -6.05
CA SER A 8 -5.09 -17.12 -5.74
C SER A 8 -5.56 -15.98 -6.64
N GLY A 9 -6.27 -16.32 -7.70
CA GLY A 9 -7.45 -15.56 -8.13
C GLY A 9 -7.22 -14.10 -8.55
N ARG A 10 -6.10 -13.73 -9.18
CA ARG A 10 -6.07 -12.49 -9.96
C ARG A 10 -7.04 -12.68 -11.14
N ALA A 11 -8.18 -12.02 -11.10
CA ALA A 11 -9.09 -11.94 -12.23
C ALA A 11 -8.28 -11.48 -13.46
N LYS A 12 -8.38 -12.21 -14.56
CA LYS A 12 -7.70 -11.84 -15.81
C LYS A 12 -8.02 -10.38 -16.13
N PRO A 13 -7.02 -9.55 -16.48
CA PRO A 13 -7.24 -8.16 -16.83
C PRO A 13 -8.31 -8.05 -17.90
N ARG A 14 -9.29 -7.18 -17.72
CA ARG A 14 -10.49 -7.09 -18.56
C ARG A 14 -10.25 -6.43 -19.91
N TRP A 15 -9.13 -5.78 -20.07
CA TRP A 15 -8.82 -5.00 -21.26
C TRP A 15 -8.11 -5.79 -22.37
N TYR A 16 -7.56 -6.96 -22.07
CA TYR A 16 -7.23 -7.98 -23.03
C TYR A 16 -8.26 -9.12 -22.95
N ARG A 17 -9.50 -8.80 -23.14
CA ARG A 17 -10.46 -9.79 -23.62
C ARG A 17 -10.33 -9.80 -25.14
N SER A 18 -9.55 -10.73 -25.71
CA SER A 18 -9.94 -11.34 -26.97
C SER A 18 -11.46 -11.53 -26.89
N ALA A 19 -12.19 -11.32 -27.97
CA ALA A 19 -13.64 -11.50 -28.02
C ALA A 19 -14.06 -12.85 -27.38
N GLU A 20 -14.04 -12.90 -26.06
CA GLU A 20 -14.51 -14.00 -25.21
C GLU A 20 -16.04 -13.95 -25.26
N GLY A 21 -16.60 -14.23 -26.38
CA GLY A 21 -18.03 -14.20 -26.49
C GLY A 21 -18.61 -14.94 -27.71
N SER A 22 -17.78 -15.29 -28.69
CA SER A 22 -18.39 -15.87 -29.93
C SER A 22 -17.59 -16.92 -30.69
N ALA A 23 -16.34 -17.20 -30.33
CA ALA A 23 -15.55 -18.21 -31.05
C ALA A 23 -15.46 -19.50 -30.26
N SER A 24 -15.93 -20.62 -30.78
CA SER A 24 -15.82 -21.95 -30.18
C SER A 24 -14.37 -22.29 -29.88
N PRO A 25 -14.10 -22.98 -28.74
CA PRO A 25 -12.76 -23.48 -28.43
C PRO A 25 -12.13 -24.26 -29.56
N VAL A 26 -10.86 -24.10 -29.78
CA VAL A 26 -10.10 -24.74 -30.87
C VAL A 26 -9.08 -25.71 -30.27
N GLU A 27 -9.06 -26.96 -30.75
CA GLU A 27 -8.04 -27.92 -30.42
C GLU A 27 -6.84 -27.81 -31.36
N VAL A 28 -5.64 -27.65 -30.75
CA VAL A 28 -4.36 -27.61 -31.44
C VAL A 28 -3.37 -28.56 -30.77
N THR A 29 -2.29 -28.91 -31.42
CA THR A 29 -1.20 -29.70 -30.84
C THR A 29 0.04 -28.80 -30.79
N ILE A 30 0.69 -28.70 -29.63
CA ILE A 30 1.93 -27.94 -29.43
C ILE A 30 2.96 -28.89 -28.85
N ASP A 31 4.04 -29.08 -29.57
CA ASP A 31 5.14 -30.06 -29.26
C ASP A 31 4.59 -31.46 -28.88
N GLY A 32 3.56 -31.92 -29.62
CA GLY A 32 2.91 -33.23 -29.40
C GLY A 32 1.82 -33.22 -28.31
N THR A 33 1.67 -32.17 -27.54
CA THR A 33 0.66 -32.05 -26.48
C THR A 33 -0.62 -31.42 -27.05
N ARG A 34 -1.80 -32.00 -26.77
CA ARG A 34 -3.10 -31.40 -27.11
C ARG A 34 -3.40 -30.22 -26.19
N VAL A 35 -3.78 -29.10 -26.78
CA VAL A 35 -4.11 -27.85 -26.10
C VAL A 35 -5.44 -27.33 -26.61
N THR A 36 -6.35 -27.02 -25.72
CA THR A 36 -7.61 -26.33 -26.05
C THR A 36 -7.41 -24.83 -25.84
N ALA A 37 -7.54 -24.05 -26.90
CA ALA A 37 -7.37 -22.60 -26.85
C ALA A 37 -8.67 -21.90 -27.26
N PRO A 38 -8.94 -20.67 -26.75
CA PRO A 38 -10.05 -19.85 -27.23
C PRO A 38 -9.93 -19.59 -28.74
N GLY A 39 -11.03 -19.64 -29.46
CA GLY A 39 -11.06 -19.25 -30.87
C GLY A 39 -10.58 -17.81 -31.05
N GLY A 40 -9.71 -17.58 -32.05
CA GLY A 40 -9.11 -16.26 -32.28
C GLY A 40 -7.86 -15.96 -31.40
N ALA A 41 -7.45 -16.86 -30.51
CA ALA A 41 -6.18 -16.73 -29.78
C ALA A 41 -4.97 -16.88 -30.73
N SER A 42 -3.87 -16.22 -30.42
CA SER A 42 -2.60 -16.47 -31.12
C SER A 42 -1.96 -17.79 -30.65
N VAL A 43 -1.12 -18.38 -31.49
CA VAL A 43 -0.33 -19.56 -31.11
C VAL A 43 0.50 -19.29 -29.86
N LEU A 44 1.08 -18.09 -29.71
CA LEU A 44 1.84 -17.70 -28.52
C LEU A 44 0.94 -17.73 -27.26
N ALA A 45 -0.27 -17.19 -27.35
CA ALA A 45 -1.20 -17.20 -26.21
C ALA A 45 -1.64 -18.62 -25.83
N ALA A 46 -1.91 -19.48 -26.82
CA ALA A 46 -2.24 -20.88 -26.60
C ALA A 46 -1.07 -21.64 -25.94
N ALA A 47 0.15 -21.45 -26.43
CA ALA A 47 1.36 -22.06 -25.86
C ALA A 47 1.58 -21.59 -24.41
N THR A 48 1.47 -20.28 -24.14
CA THR A 48 1.60 -19.72 -22.80
C THR A 48 0.57 -20.31 -21.83
N ALA A 49 -0.69 -20.43 -22.24
CA ALA A 49 -1.75 -21.05 -21.43
C ALA A 49 -1.50 -22.54 -21.14
N ALA A 50 -0.77 -23.22 -22.02
CA ALA A 50 -0.37 -24.63 -21.88
C ALA A 50 0.96 -24.80 -21.13
N GLY A 51 1.58 -23.71 -20.62
CA GLY A 51 2.88 -23.77 -19.95
C GLY A 51 4.07 -23.95 -20.90
N VAL A 52 3.88 -23.82 -22.21
CA VAL A 52 4.96 -23.91 -23.21
C VAL A 52 5.54 -22.53 -23.48
N TYR A 53 6.82 -22.34 -23.14
CA TYR A 53 7.51 -21.07 -23.35
C TYR A 53 7.99 -20.90 -24.80
N ILE A 54 7.64 -19.78 -25.40
CA ILE A 54 8.17 -19.32 -26.69
C ILE A 54 8.78 -17.94 -26.50
N PRO A 55 10.08 -17.71 -26.81
CA PRO A 55 10.74 -16.43 -26.55
C PRO A 55 10.10 -15.29 -27.35
N ALA A 56 9.80 -14.20 -26.67
CA ALA A 56 9.20 -13.01 -27.28
C ALA A 56 9.52 -11.75 -26.46
N LEU A 57 9.89 -10.63 -27.12
CA LEU A 57 10.14 -9.34 -26.50
C LEU A 57 9.12 -8.26 -26.91
N CYS A 58 8.38 -8.44 -28.02
CA CYS A 58 7.39 -7.49 -28.49
C CYS A 58 5.94 -7.88 -28.13
N ALA A 59 5.70 -9.10 -27.65
CA ALA A 59 4.40 -9.57 -27.20
C ALA A 59 4.26 -9.43 -25.68
N HIS A 60 3.04 -9.24 -25.20
CA HIS A 60 2.72 -9.16 -23.76
C HIS A 60 1.30 -9.71 -23.55
N PRO A 61 1.03 -10.48 -22.47
CA PRO A 61 -0.29 -11.08 -22.22
C PRO A 61 -1.43 -10.05 -22.21
N ASP A 62 -1.18 -8.85 -21.74
CA ASP A 62 -2.16 -7.77 -21.59
C ASP A 62 -2.20 -6.78 -22.76
N LEU A 63 -1.50 -7.06 -23.83
CA LEU A 63 -1.56 -6.25 -25.06
C LEU A 63 -2.19 -7.03 -26.20
N PRO A 64 -2.92 -6.37 -27.13
CA PRO A 64 -3.50 -7.04 -28.27
C PRO A 64 -2.43 -7.79 -29.10
N PRO A 65 -2.78 -8.86 -29.79
CA PRO A 65 -1.87 -9.60 -30.67
C PRO A 65 -1.13 -8.69 -31.63
N SER A 66 0.11 -9.05 -32.01
CA SER A 66 0.93 -8.21 -32.89
C SER A 66 0.29 -7.99 -34.28
N SER A 67 -0.57 -8.90 -34.75
CA SER A 67 -1.37 -8.72 -35.96
C SER A 67 -2.30 -7.49 -35.92
N GLN A 68 -2.69 -7.05 -34.70
CA GLN A 68 -3.56 -5.88 -34.51
C GLN A 68 -2.74 -4.58 -34.27
N ARG A 69 -1.41 -4.65 -34.19
CA ARG A 69 -0.53 -3.49 -33.85
C ARG A 69 -0.05 -2.67 -35.03
N GLY A 70 -0.50 -2.96 -36.23
CA GLY A 70 -0.02 -2.32 -37.47
C GLY A 70 1.32 -2.87 -37.99
N ALA A 71 1.66 -2.53 -39.23
CA ALA A 71 2.90 -2.98 -39.86
C ALA A 71 4.14 -2.29 -39.28
N GLY A 72 5.18 -3.03 -38.97
CA GLY A 72 6.52 -2.58 -38.62
C GLY A 72 6.83 -2.55 -37.13
N GLY A 73 8.01 -3.01 -36.78
CA GLY A 73 8.56 -3.19 -35.43
C GLY A 73 8.21 -4.56 -34.84
N GLY A 74 9.25 -5.30 -34.43
CA GLY A 74 9.10 -6.62 -33.81
C GLY A 74 10.45 -7.19 -33.43
N CYS A 75 10.47 -8.07 -32.44
CA CYS A 75 11.70 -8.79 -32.07
C CYS A 75 11.99 -10.01 -32.94
N ASP A 76 10.97 -10.49 -33.67
CA ASP A 76 10.98 -11.69 -34.51
C ASP A 76 11.56 -12.95 -33.83
N LEU A 77 11.42 -13.06 -32.52
CA LEU A 77 11.92 -14.17 -31.72
C LEU A 77 10.92 -15.32 -31.58
N CYS A 78 9.63 -15.04 -31.66
CA CYS A 78 8.55 -15.99 -31.39
C CYS A 78 8.25 -16.94 -32.57
N LEU A 79 9.27 -17.32 -33.33
CA LEU A 79 9.15 -18.22 -34.46
C LEU A 79 8.75 -19.62 -34.04
N VAL A 80 7.84 -20.24 -34.79
CA VAL A 80 7.40 -21.63 -34.66
C VAL A 80 7.27 -22.25 -36.05
N GLU A 81 7.38 -23.56 -36.16
CA GLU A 81 7.01 -24.32 -37.36
C GLU A 81 5.59 -24.86 -37.21
N ILE A 82 4.82 -24.80 -38.29
CA ILE A 82 3.47 -25.36 -38.34
C ILE A 82 3.45 -26.45 -39.37
N VAL A 83 3.09 -27.68 -38.97
CA VAL A 83 3.05 -28.83 -39.84
C VAL A 83 2.13 -28.56 -41.05
N GLY A 84 2.68 -28.80 -42.24
CA GLY A 84 1.99 -28.54 -43.49
C GLY A 84 2.14 -27.12 -44.05
N MET A 85 2.83 -26.21 -43.35
CA MET A 85 3.16 -24.88 -43.86
C MET A 85 4.65 -24.74 -44.19
N THR A 86 4.95 -24.01 -45.24
CA THR A 86 6.36 -23.71 -45.62
C THR A 86 6.93 -22.57 -44.80
N GLY A 87 8.07 -22.85 -44.16
CA GLY A 87 8.84 -21.89 -43.36
C GLY A 87 8.23 -21.50 -42.01
N PRO A 88 9.02 -20.92 -41.11
CA PRO A 88 8.61 -20.57 -39.77
C PRO A 88 7.58 -19.41 -39.78
N ARG A 89 6.71 -19.40 -38.78
CA ARG A 89 5.66 -18.38 -38.56
C ARG A 89 5.87 -17.68 -37.21
N MET A 90 5.39 -16.45 -37.14
CA MET A 90 5.40 -15.66 -35.89
C MET A 90 4.24 -16.09 -35.00
N SER A 91 4.49 -16.78 -33.92
CA SER A 91 3.44 -17.28 -33.01
C SER A 91 2.60 -16.19 -32.40
N CYS A 92 3.14 -14.98 -32.17
CA CYS A 92 2.43 -13.83 -31.62
C CYS A 92 1.37 -13.21 -32.57
N SER A 93 1.44 -13.51 -33.87
CA SER A 93 0.51 -13.01 -34.89
C SER A 93 -0.27 -14.11 -35.64
N THR A 94 0.13 -15.37 -35.48
CA THR A 94 -0.57 -16.51 -36.09
C THR A 94 -1.72 -16.95 -35.20
N ILE A 95 -2.92 -16.92 -35.73
CA ILE A 95 -4.13 -17.33 -35.00
C ILE A 95 -4.29 -18.85 -35.08
N VAL A 96 -4.69 -19.47 -33.96
CA VAL A 96 -4.91 -20.92 -33.88
C VAL A 96 -6.09 -21.35 -34.80
N SER A 97 -5.96 -22.50 -35.42
CA SER A 97 -7.03 -23.13 -36.22
C SER A 97 -7.20 -24.60 -35.85
N PRO A 98 -8.38 -25.20 -36.05
CA PRO A 98 -8.62 -26.59 -35.66
C PRO A 98 -7.63 -27.56 -36.32
N GLY A 99 -7.07 -28.46 -35.51
CA GLY A 99 -6.10 -29.46 -35.95
C GLY A 99 -4.68 -28.95 -36.27
N MET A 100 -4.41 -27.65 -35.99
CA MET A 100 -3.07 -27.11 -36.20
C MET A 100 -2.04 -27.84 -35.30
N ALA A 101 -0.92 -28.28 -35.90
CA ALA A 101 0.19 -28.87 -35.19
C ALA A 101 1.39 -27.92 -35.23
N VAL A 102 1.85 -27.50 -34.05
CA VAL A 102 2.90 -26.49 -33.85
C VAL A 102 4.14 -27.15 -33.22
N VAL A 103 5.29 -26.85 -33.78
CA VAL A 103 6.59 -27.21 -33.22
C VAL A 103 7.31 -25.95 -32.76
N THR A 104 7.67 -25.91 -31.48
CA THR A 104 8.29 -24.73 -30.87
C THR A 104 9.80 -24.80 -30.80
N LYS A 105 10.40 -26.00 -30.97
CA LYS A 105 11.85 -26.24 -30.91
C LYS A 105 12.33 -27.04 -32.08
N SER A 106 13.31 -26.51 -32.80
CA SER A 106 14.09 -27.23 -33.79
C SER A 106 15.45 -26.55 -33.96
N PRO A 107 16.52 -27.23 -34.44
CA PRO A 107 17.82 -26.60 -34.69
C PRO A 107 17.72 -25.40 -35.65
N ALA A 108 16.82 -25.44 -36.59
CA ALA A 108 16.57 -24.33 -37.52
C ALA A 108 15.95 -23.12 -36.82
N LEU A 109 14.95 -23.33 -35.94
CA LEU A 109 14.34 -22.25 -35.14
C LEU A 109 15.35 -21.64 -34.17
N GLU A 110 16.16 -22.43 -33.50
CA GLU A 110 17.18 -21.97 -32.57
C GLU A 110 18.20 -21.07 -33.26
N LYS A 111 18.73 -21.48 -34.40
CA LYS A 111 19.64 -20.65 -35.19
C LYS A 111 19.00 -19.34 -35.62
N LEU A 112 17.77 -19.35 -36.11
CA LEU A 112 17.05 -18.12 -36.50
C LEU A 112 16.82 -17.20 -35.31
N ARG A 113 16.45 -17.72 -34.13
CA ARG A 113 16.30 -16.95 -32.90
C ARG A 113 17.61 -16.31 -32.44
N GLN A 114 18.74 -17.03 -32.58
CA GLN A 114 20.06 -16.46 -32.29
C GLN A 114 20.41 -15.34 -33.25
N GLU A 115 20.12 -15.45 -34.53
CA GLU A 115 20.30 -14.33 -35.48
C GLU A 115 19.42 -13.11 -35.14
N ARG A 116 18.17 -13.34 -34.66
CA ARG A 116 17.25 -12.28 -34.28
C ARG A 116 17.64 -11.60 -32.97
N ILE A 117 18.07 -12.36 -31.95
CA ILE A 117 18.52 -11.75 -30.70
C ILE A 117 19.81 -10.94 -30.91
N ALA A 118 20.74 -11.42 -31.75
CA ALA A 118 21.93 -10.66 -32.10
C ALA A 118 21.61 -9.32 -32.76
N LYS A 119 20.59 -9.29 -33.65
CA LYS A 119 20.10 -8.03 -34.25
C LYS A 119 19.53 -7.08 -33.20
N VAL A 120 18.72 -7.56 -32.26
CA VAL A 120 18.15 -6.76 -31.16
C VAL A 120 19.28 -6.20 -30.29
N LEU A 121 20.24 -7.04 -29.90
CA LEU A 121 21.38 -6.65 -29.06
C LEU A 121 22.29 -5.64 -29.76
N GLY A 122 22.48 -5.71 -31.08
CA GLY A 122 23.21 -4.71 -31.84
C GLY A 122 22.67 -3.27 -31.72
N THR A 123 21.41 -3.13 -31.28
CA THR A 123 20.77 -1.81 -31.02
C THR A 123 20.69 -1.45 -29.52
N HIS A 124 21.20 -2.27 -28.61
CA HIS A 124 21.08 -2.09 -27.17
C HIS A 124 22.44 -2.31 -26.47
N PRO A 125 22.82 -1.49 -25.46
CA PRO A 125 24.01 -1.77 -24.67
C PRO A 125 23.94 -3.15 -24.03
N HIS A 126 24.90 -4.02 -24.37
CA HIS A 126 24.81 -5.43 -24.00
C HIS A 126 26.13 -6.07 -23.53
N VAL A 127 27.21 -5.29 -23.42
CA VAL A 127 28.53 -5.83 -23.04
C VAL A 127 28.50 -6.59 -21.72
N CYS A 128 27.61 -6.21 -20.79
CA CYS A 128 27.48 -6.92 -19.52
C CYS A 128 26.82 -8.30 -19.64
N LEU A 129 26.09 -8.59 -20.73
CA LEU A 129 25.45 -9.90 -20.91
C LEU A 129 26.47 -11.03 -21.11
N THR A 130 27.60 -10.73 -21.74
CA THR A 130 28.68 -11.69 -21.99
C THR A 130 29.86 -11.52 -21.05
N CYS A 131 29.78 -10.63 -20.08
CA CYS A 131 30.84 -10.36 -19.12
C CYS A 131 30.93 -11.49 -18.08
N PRO A 132 32.15 -12.08 -17.84
CA PRO A 132 32.32 -13.09 -16.81
C PRO A 132 31.97 -12.65 -15.39
N GLN A 133 32.06 -11.33 -15.10
CA GLN A 133 31.75 -10.72 -13.81
C GLN A 133 30.34 -10.08 -13.77
N ARG A 134 29.41 -10.53 -14.60
CA ARG A 134 28.08 -9.89 -14.72
C ARG A 134 27.22 -9.96 -13.47
N GLU A 135 27.38 -11.00 -12.66
CA GLU A 135 26.64 -11.18 -11.41
C GLU A 135 27.32 -10.39 -10.28
N GLY A 136 26.53 -9.74 -9.42
CA GLY A 136 27.03 -8.89 -8.32
C GLY A 136 27.71 -7.58 -8.75
N CYS A 137 27.90 -7.32 -10.06
CA CYS A 137 28.49 -6.09 -10.56
C CYS A 137 27.53 -4.91 -10.40
N SER A 138 28.00 -3.78 -9.84
CA SER A 138 27.24 -2.54 -9.71
C SER A 138 26.97 -1.83 -11.05
N ARG A 139 27.78 -2.10 -12.07
CA ARG A 139 27.81 -1.47 -13.41
C ARG A 139 28.13 0.03 -13.40
N THR A 140 28.39 0.61 -12.24
CA THR A 140 28.84 2.01 -12.10
C THR A 140 30.33 2.15 -12.46
N GLU A 141 31.16 1.23 -11.96
CA GLU A 141 32.56 1.09 -12.33
C GLU A 141 32.80 -0.25 -13.01
N CYS A 142 33.50 -0.27 -14.11
CA CYS A 142 33.74 -1.47 -14.88
C CYS A 142 35.22 -1.88 -14.82
N SER A 143 35.52 -3.01 -14.17
CA SER A 143 36.89 -3.56 -14.08
C SER A 143 37.50 -3.94 -15.43
N TYR A 144 36.69 -4.15 -16.46
CA TYR A 144 37.13 -4.41 -17.83
C TYR A 144 37.24 -3.12 -18.68
N GLY A 145 37.06 -1.93 -18.09
CA GLY A 145 37.21 -0.65 -18.78
C GLY A 145 36.16 -0.36 -19.86
N ASN A 146 35.02 -1.12 -19.90
CA ASN A 146 33.97 -0.81 -20.85
C ASN A 146 33.36 0.57 -20.56
N PRO A 147 33.13 1.41 -21.58
CA PRO A 147 32.58 2.75 -21.39
C PRO A 147 31.13 2.68 -20.93
N PRO A 148 30.63 3.67 -20.16
CA PRO A 148 29.28 3.64 -19.58
C PRO A 148 28.16 3.40 -20.60
N GLU A 149 28.26 3.96 -21.78
CA GLU A 149 27.29 3.83 -22.87
C GLU A 149 27.18 2.41 -23.47
N GLN A 150 28.15 1.54 -23.19
CA GLN A 150 28.14 0.13 -23.60
C GLN A 150 27.58 -0.81 -22.53
N ARG A 151 27.49 -0.32 -21.28
CA ARG A 151 27.07 -1.15 -20.12
C ARG A 151 25.55 -1.29 -20.07
N CYS A 152 25.11 -2.41 -19.53
CA CYS A 152 23.70 -2.59 -19.18
C CYS A 152 23.29 -1.65 -18.05
N CYS A 153 22.00 -1.33 -17.98
CA CYS A 153 21.41 -0.43 -16.99
C CYS A 153 21.21 -1.07 -15.60
N SER A 154 20.72 -0.29 -14.66
CA SER A 154 20.51 -0.67 -13.25
C SER A 154 19.54 -1.83 -13.06
N ILE A 155 18.55 -2.02 -13.94
CA ILE A 155 17.57 -3.11 -13.84
C ILE A 155 18.06 -4.46 -14.36
N PHE A 156 19.35 -4.63 -14.59
CA PHE A 156 19.95 -5.83 -15.21
C PHE A 156 19.45 -7.15 -14.62
N ASN A 157 19.32 -7.25 -13.31
CA ASN A 157 18.92 -8.50 -12.65
C ASN A 157 17.44 -8.86 -12.89
N SER A 158 16.58 -7.86 -13.10
CA SER A 158 15.15 -8.02 -13.43
C SER A 158 14.84 -7.84 -14.91
N CYS A 159 15.87 -7.57 -15.76
CA CYS A 159 15.71 -7.25 -17.17
C CYS A 159 15.16 -8.43 -17.97
N GLU A 160 14.01 -8.25 -18.61
CA GLU A 160 13.40 -9.29 -19.46
C GLU A 160 14.28 -9.59 -20.68
N LEU A 161 14.86 -8.55 -21.33
CA LEU A 161 15.77 -8.74 -22.46
C LEU A 161 16.95 -9.66 -22.09
N ARG A 162 17.54 -9.48 -20.90
CA ARG A 162 18.61 -10.36 -20.41
C ARG A 162 18.15 -11.81 -20.34
N LYS A 163 17.04 -12.07 -19.68
CA LYS A 163 16.53 -13.43 -19.47
C LYS A 163 16.22 -14.14 -20.79
N VAL A 164 15.62 -13.39 -21.73
CA VAL A 164 15.36 -13.91 -23.08
C VAL A 164 16.64 -14.16 -23.88
N ALA A 165 17.64 -13.27 -23.77
CA ALA A 165 18.92 -13.42 -24.44
C ALA A 165 19.72 -14.63 -23.89
N ASP A 166 19.72 -14.81 -22.56
CA ASP A 166 20.35 -15.97 -21.92
C ASP A 166 19.66 -17.28 -22.35
N PHE A 167 18.33 -17.32 -22.48
CA PHE A 167 17.59 -18.50 -22.93
C PHE A 167 17.85 -18.84 -24.42
N VAL A 168 17.90 -17.83 -25.27
CA VAL A 168 18.13 -18.05 -26.74
C VAL A 168 19.58 -18.39 -27.03
N GLY A 169 20.51 -17.94 -26.20
CA GLY A 169 21.95 -17.98 -26.45
C GLY A 169 22.43 -16.81 -27.32
N ILE A 170 23.47 -16.11 -26.86
CA ILE A 170 24.05 -14.95 -27.56
C ILE A 170 25.19 -15.43 -28.50
N PRO A 171 25.03 -15.27 -29.83
CA PRO A 171 26.10 -15.67 -30.75
C PRO A 171 27.34 -14.80 -30.59
N ASN A 172 28.53 -15.37 -30.74
CA ASN A 172 29.81 -14.64 -30.76
C ASN A 172 29.90 -13.62 -31.90
N THR A 173 29.05 -13.75 -32.92
CA THR A 173 28.94 -12.81 -34.05
C THR A 173 28.00 -11.62 -33.80
N THR A 174 27.51 -11.49 -32.58
CA THR A 174 26.60 -10.38 -32.20
C THR A 174 27.30 -9.03 -32.43
N PRO A 175 26.71 -8.11 -33.25
CA PRO A 175 27.32 -6.81 -33.51
C PRO A 175 27.44 -5.99 -32.22
N MET A 176 28.57 -5.32 -32.06
CA MET A 176 28.75 -4.34 -30.97
C MET A 176 27.72 -3.22 -31.08
N TYR A 177 27.17 -2.83 -29.94
CA TYR A 177 26.24 -1.70 -29.85
C TYR A 177 26.91 -0.39 -30.34
N LYS A 178 26.21 0.32 -31.22
CA LYS A 178 26.61 1.67 -31.68
C LYS A 178 25.77 2.71 -30.97
N HIS A 179 26.40 3.54 -30.15
CA HIS A 179 25.72 4.59 -29.41
C HIS A 179 25.31 5.75 -30.34
N VAL A 180 24.00 6.00 -30.43
CA VAL A 180 23.39 7.05 -31.31
C VAL A 180 23.09 8.34 -30.56
N LYS A 181 23.37 8.44 -29.26
CA LYS A 181 23.09 9.57 -28.37
C LYS A 181 21.62 9.99 -28.37
N LEU A 182 20.71 9.03 -28.22
CA LEU A 182 19.30 9.32 -28.02
C LEU A 182 19.06 10.04 -26.70
N PRO A 183 17.95 10.81 -26.55
CA PRO A 183 17.67 11.56 -25.33
C PRO A 183 17.64 10.68 -24.08
N VAL A 184 18.18 11.23 -22.99
CA VAL A 184 18.03 10.72 -21.62
C VAL A 184 17.32 11.80 -20.81
N VAL A 185 16.21 11.49 -20.19
CA VAL A 185 15.36 12.43 -19.45
C VAL A 185 15.12 11.87 -18.03
N THR A 186 15.61 12.57 -17.03
CA THR A 186 15.58 12.18 -15.61
C THR A 186 15.00 13.24 -14.69
N ASP A 187 14.65 14.39 -15.22
CA ASP A 187 14.15 15.57 -14.51
C ASP A 187 12.62 15.71 -14.50
N GLU A 188 11.91 14.77 -15.15
CA GLU A 188 10.45 14.74 -15.15
C GLU A 188 9.88 13.95 -13.96
N PRO A 189 8.61 14.20 -13.58
CA PRO A 189 7.95 13.43 -12.51
C PRO A 189 7.91 11.94 -12.83
N PHE A 190 8.14 11.10 -11.83
CA PHE A 190 8.02 9.63 -11.80
C PHE A 190 9.02 8.87 -12.65
N TYR A 191 9.22 9.19 -13.93
CA TYR A 191 9.87 8.28 -14.87
C TYR A 191 11.22 8.78 -15.34
N ASP A 192 12.22 7.91 -15.23
CA ASP A 192 13.46 8.05 -15.99
C ASP A 192 13.26 7.40 -17.36
N ARG A 193 13.70 8.08 -18.41
CA ARG A 193 13.57 7.64 -19.80
C ARG A 193 14.94 7.71 -20.47
N ASP A 194 15.52 6.56 -20.74
CA ASP A 194 16.75 6.43 -21.52
C ASP A 194 16.44 5.72 -22.83
N TYR A 195 16.26 6.50 -23.88
CA TYR A 195 15.88 5.95 -25.19
C TYR A 195 17.02 5.19 -25.87
N ASN A 196 18.27 5.29 -25.37
CA ASN A 196 19.37 4.44 -25.83
C ASN A 196 19.14 2.96 -25.49
N LEU A 197 18.30 2.69 -24.50
CA LEU A 197 17.91 1.34 -24.08
C LEU A 197 16.66 0.82 -24.80
N CYS A 198 16.06 1.62 -25.70
CA CYS A 198 14.86 1.20 -26.44
C CYS A 198 15.21 0.22 -27.55
N ILE A 199 14.49 -0.90 -27.64
CA ILE A 199 14.64 -1.95 -28.66
C ILE A 199 13.53 -1.94 -29.72
N ASP A 200 12.76 -0.87 -29.84
CA ASP A 200 11.59 -0.71 -30.74
C ASP A 200 10.56 -1.86 -30.65
N CYS A 201 10.35 -2.42 -29.47
CA CYS A 201 9.34 -3.47 -29.27
C CYS A 201 7.90 -2.95 -29.32
N ARG A 202 7.67 -1.67 -29.19
CA ARG A 202 6.38 -0.93 -29.24
C ARG A 202 5.36 -1.31 -28.19
N ARG A 203 5.69 -2.12 -27.18
CA ARG A 203 4.74 -2.44 -26.10
C ARG A 203 4.21 -1.18 -25.40
N CYS A 204 5.09 -0.23 -25.07
CA CYS A 204 4.73 1.04 -24.44
C CYS A 204 3.79 1.88 -25.31
N LEU A 205 4.00 1.89 -26.62
CA LEU A 205 3.17 2.60 -27.60
C LEU A 205 1.75 2.04 -27.57
N VAL A 206 1.61 0.70 -27.71
CA VAL A 206 0.31 -0.01 -27.69
C VAL A 206 -0.40 0.16 -26.35
N ALA A 207 0.34 -0.01 -25.23
CA ALA A 207 -0.22 0.19 -23.91
C ALA A 207 -0.78 1.62 -23.72
N CYS A 208 -0.04 2.64 -24.18
CA CYS A 208 -0.46 4.02 -24.04
C CYS A 208 -1.59 4.42 -25.00
N ASN A 209 -1.44 4.07 -26.30
CA ASN A 209 -2.32 4.60 -27.34
C ASN A 209 -3.58 3.75 -27.51
N ASP A 210 -3.43 2.41 -27.58
CA ASP A 210 -4.55 1.53 -27.90
C ASP A 210 -5.29 1.08 -26.63
N VAL A 211 -4.54 0.70 -25.58
CA VAL A 211 -5.13 0.16 -24.36
C VAL A 211 -5.62 1.26 -23.43
N ARG A 212 -4.79 2.27 -23.17
CA ARG A 212 -5.15 3.40 -22.29
C ARG A 212 -5.84 4.56 -23.04
N GLY A 213 -5.67 4.65 -24.36
CA GLY A 213 -6.26 5.71 -25.18
C GLY A 213 -5.67 7.11 -24.94
N VAL A 214 -4.48 7.21 -24.32
CA VAL A 214 -3.86 8.50 -23.97
C VAL A 214 -3.16 9.12 -25.19
N GLY A 215 -2.46 8.30 -25.98
CA GLY A 215 -1.85 8.78 -27.23
C GLY A 215 -0.72 9.77 -27.04
N CYS A 216 0.10 9.62 -25.99
CA CYS A 216 1.23 10.52 -25.73
C CYS A 216 2.58 10.03 -26.27
N LEU A 217 2.61 8.85 -26.89
CA LEU A 217 3.81 8.23 -27.44
C LEU A 217 3.71 8.06 -28.96
N GLU A 218 4.85 8.17 -29.65
CA GLU A 218 5.00 7.98 -31.09
C GLU A 218 6.31 7.27 -31.44
N VAL A 219 6.37 6.70 -32.64
CA VAL A 219 7.60 6.14 -33.21
C VAL A 219 8.45 7.26 -33.79
N LYS A 220 9.72 7.27 -33.43
CA LYS A 220 10.73 8.24 -33.93
C LYS A 220 11.87 7.52 -34.63
N ASN A 221 12.59 8.23 -35.51
CA ASN A 221 13.81 7.75 -36.13
C ASN A 221 14.91 8.78 -35.98
N THR A 222 16.10 8.33 -35.58
CA THR A 222 17.30 9.17 -35.46
C THR A 222 18.47 8.38 -36.04
N ASP A 223 19.11 8.90 -37.08
CA ASP A 223 20.25 8.27 -37.75
C ASP A 223 20.00 6.79 -38.12
N GLY A 224 18.79 6.50 -38.61
CA GLY A 224 18.37 5.15 -39.01
C GLY A 224 17.96 4.24 -37.88
N ARG A 225 18.05 4.67 -36.62
CA ARG A 225 17.56 3.92 -35.46
C ARG A 225 16.14 4.32 -35.10
N THR A 226 15.25 3.33 -35.05
CA THR A 226 13.86 3.50 -34.63
C THR A 226 13.72 3.31 -33.13
N TRP A 227 12.92 4.17 -32.50
CA TRP A 227 12.64 4.15 -31.06
C TRP A 227 11.28 4.76 -30.75
N VAL A 228 10.75 4.52 -29.56
CA VAL A 228 9.46 5.10 -29.12
C VAL A 228 9.71 6.21 -28.14
N GLY A 229 9.22 7.41 -28.45
CA GLY A 229 9.34 8.62 -27.63
C GLY A 229 8.02 9.33 -27.44
N THR A 230 8.05 10.46 -26.73
CA THR A 230 6.90 11.33 -26.51
C THR A 230 6.61 12.18 -27.75
N ILE A 231 5.31 12.48 -28.00
CA ILE A 231 4.90 13.33 -29.15
C ILE A 231 5.35 14.79 -29.03
N LYS A 232 5.59 15.27 -27.80
CA LYS A 232 6.18 16.59 -27.48
C LYS A 232 7.38 16.39 -26.55
N PRO A 233 8.20 17.44 -26.28
CA PRO A 233 9.43 17.30 -25.49
C PRO A 233 9.21 16.66 -24.12
N THR A 234 8.15 17.03 -23.41
CA THR A 234 7.86 16.51 -22.07
C THR A 234 6.61 15.62 -22.04
N LEU A 235 6.51 14.78 -21.00
CA LEU A 235 5.32 13.95 -20.73
C LEU A 235 4.08 14.84 -20.46
N ILE A 236 4.26 15.93 -19.71
CA ILE A 236 3.17 16.87 -19.40
C ILE A 236 2.63 17.52 -20.68
N GLU A 237 3.49 18.05 -21.52
CA GLU A 237 3.10 18.65 -22.81
C GLU A 237 2.49 17.63 -23.76
N SER A 238 2.93 16.37 -23.68
CA SER A 238 2.37 15.25 -24.45
C SER A 238 1.00 14.80 -23.95
N GLY A 239 0.49 15.33 -22.84
CA GLY A 239 -0.79 14.96 -22.25
C GLY A 239 -0.76 13.61 -21.52
N CYS A 240 0.40 13.21 -21.00
CA CYS A 240 0.54 11.98 -20.21
C CYS A 240 -0.33 12.02 -18.95
N LYS A 241 -0.99 10.90 -18.62
CA LYS A 241 -1.78 10.73 -17.39
C LYS A 241 -1.04 10.01 -16.27
N PHE A 242 0.24 9.72 -16.44
CA PHE A 242 1.11 9.07 -15.45
C PHE A 242 0.55 7.76 -14.86
N CYS A 243 -0.15 6.98 -15.67
CA CYS A 243 -0.76 5.70 -15.28
C CYS A 243 0.22 4.52 -15.21
N SER A 244 1.50 4.73 -15.50
CA SER A 244 2.62 3.76 -15.49
C SER A 244 2.46 2.54 -16.42
N ALA A 245 1.44 2.43 -17.26
CA ALA A 245 1.25 1.27 -18.12
C ALA A 245 2.41 1.03 -19.10
N CYS A 246 2.97 2.09 -19.70
CA CYS A 246 4.12 2.01 -20.59
C CYS A 246 5.39 1.51 -19.89
N VAL A 247 5.58 1.86 -18.62
CA VAL A 247 6.70 1.39 -17.79
C VAL A 247 6.54 -0.08 -17.45
N ALA A 248 5.35 -0.48 -17.01
CA ALA A 248 5.07 -1.85 -16.58
C ALA A 248 5.24 -2.89 -17.70
N VAL A 249 5.07 -2.50 -18.96
CA VAL A 249 5.24 -3.41 -20.11
C VAL A 249 6.61 -3.27 -20.81
N CYS A 250 7.49 -2.41 -20.34
CA CYS A 250 8.81 -2.20 -20.98
C CYS A 250 9.75 -3.37 -20.66
N PRO A 251 10.29 -4.09 -21.67
CA PRO A 251 11.17 -5.25 -21.43
C PRO A 251 12.63 -4.87 -21.11
N THR A 252 12.96 -3.57 -21.14
CA THR A 252 14.29 -3.04 -20.88
C THR A 252 14.24 -1.87 -19.91
N GLY A 253 15.40 -1.30 -19.53
CA GLY A 253 15.47 -0.11 -18.69
C GLY A 253 15.19 1.22 -19.42
N ALA A 254 14.62 1.18 -20.63
CA ALA A 254 14.30 2.41 -21.38
C ALA A 254 13.26 3.30 -20.67
N LEU A 255 12.38 2.71 -19.89
CA LEU A 255 11.39 3.40 -19.07
C LEU A 255 11.43 2.81 -17.66
N ILE A 256 11.79 3.61 -16.68
CA ILE A 256 11.87 3.20 -15.26
C ILE A 256 11.01 4.16 -14.43
N ASP A 257 10.17 3.64 -13.57
CA ASP A 257 9.50 4.41 -12.54
C ASP A 257 10.38 4.43 -11.28
N ARG A 258 11.07 5.55 -11.02
CA ARG A 258 11.99 5.69 -9.89
C ARG A 258 11.31 5.75 -8.53
N THR A 259 10.00 5.81 -8.50
CA THR A 259 9.21 5.81 -7.26
C THR A 259 8.85 4.40 -6.79
N LEU A 260 9.11 3.38 -7.61
CA LEU A 260 8.85 1.99 -7.28
C LEU A 260 10.04 1.35 -6.57
N ASP A 261 9.75 0.67 -5.49
CA ASP A 261 10.67 -0.22 -4.79
C ASP A 261 10.29 -1.66 -5.15
N ILE A 262 11.18 -2.38 -5.83
CA ILE A 262 10.91 -3.76 -6.29
C ILE A 262 10.65 -4.69 -5.10
N ALA A 263 11.36 -4.53 -3.98
CA ALA A 263 11.16 -5.33 -2.76
C ALA A 263 9.79 -5.04 -2.10
N ARG A 264 9.20 -3.87 -2.37
CA ARG A 264 7.93 -3.40 -1.82
C ARG A 264 6.98 -2.95 -2.93
N LEU A 265 6.99 -3.65 -4.06
CA LEU A 265 6.32 -3.21 -5.29
C LEU A 265 4.83 -2.91 -5.06
N GLU A 266 4.09 -3.80 -4.41
CA GLU A 266 2.65 -3.60 -4.14
C GLU A 266 2.39 -2.32 -3.34
N ALA A 267 3.22 -2.04 -2.34
CA ALA A 267 3.10 -0.85 -1.50
C ALA A 267 3.46 0.45 -2.24
N THR A 268 4.45 0.41 -3.13
CA THR A 268 4.92 1.60 -3.84
C THR A 268 4.16 1.88 -5.13
N GLN A 269 3.55 0.86 -5.72
CA GLN A 269 2.77 0.98 -6.95
C GLN A 269 1.40 1.65 -6.72
N VAL A 270 0.72 1.30 -5.61
CA VAL A 270 -0.57 1.90 -5.21
C VAL A 270 -0.48 2.45 -3.78
N PRO A 271 0.35 3.50 -3.55
CA PRO A 271 0.70 3.89 -2.19
C PRO A 271 -0.48 4.42 -1.37
N CYS A 272 -1.52 4.97 -1.97
CA CYS A 272 -2.71 5.39 -1.24
C CYS A 272 -3.50 4.20 -0.63
N LYS A 273 -3.49 3.03 -1.28
CA LYS A 273 -4.06 1.80 -0.72
C LYS A 273 -3.16 1.22 0.36
N ALA A 274 -1.86 1.16 0.10
CA ALA A 274 -0.88 0.60 1.02
C ALA A 274 -0.72 1.43 2.30
N ALA A 275 -0.82 2.76 2.21
CA ALA A 275 -0.75 3.65 3.37
C ALA A 275 -2.02 3.61 4.24
N CYS A 276 -3.11 3.00 3.77
CA CYS A 276 -4.33 2.85 4.56
C CYS A 276 -4.19 1.65 5.51
N PRO A 277 -4.24 1.80 6.84
CA PRO A 277 -4.13 0.68 7.78
C PRO A 277 -5.19 -0.41 7.56
N ALA A 278 -6.40 -0.03 7.12
CA ALA A 278 -7.47 -0.97 6.80
C ALA A 278 -7.40 -1.53 5.36
N GLY A 279 -6.48 -1.04 4.52
CA GLY A 279 -6.31 -1.51 3.14
C GLY A 279 -7.48 -1.19 2.20
N ILE A 280 -8.17 -0.07 2.41
CA ILE A 280 -9.32 0.35 1.56
C ILE A 280 -8.86 0.52 0.12
N ASP A 281 -9.65 0.05 -0.83
CA ASP A 281 -9.36 0.21 -2.25
C ASP A 281 -9.66 1.65 -2.71
N VAL A 282 -8.71 2.54 -2.39
CA VAL A 282 -8.83 3.98 -2.66
C VAL A 282 -9.00 4.27 -4.15
N PRO A 283 -8.19 3.73 -5.08
CA PRO A 283 -8.36 4.02 -6.50
C PRO A 283 -9.75 3.65 -7.03
N ARG A 284 -10.30 2.51 -6.59
CA ARG A 284 -11.58 2.01 -7.07
C ARG A 284 -12.74 2.93 -6.67
N TYR A 285 -12.86 3.31 -5.40
CA TYR A 285 -13.95 4.19 -5.02
C TYR A 285 -13.80 5.62 -5.53
N VAL A 286 -12.55 6.13 -5.68
CA VAL A 286 -12.30 7.45 -6.26
C VAL A 286 -12.72 7.48 -7.74
N GLN A 287 -12.42 6.42 -8.50
CA GLN A 287 -12.85 6.34 -9.90
C GLN A 287 -14.37 6.25 -10.05
N LEU A 288 -15.04 5.52 -9.17
CA LEU A 288 -16.51 5.49 -9.12
C LEU A 288 -17.10 6.86 -8.77
N ALA A 289 -16.48 7.58 -7.85
CA ALA A 289 -16.87 8.95 -7.51
C ALA A 289 -16.69 9.92 -8.69
N ALA A 290 -15.62 9.75 -9.49
CA ALA A 290 -15.44 10.54 -10.72
C ALA A 290 -16.58 10.34 -11.74
N GLU A 291 -17.18 9.15 -11.76
CA GLU A 291 -18.34 8.81 -12.59
C GLU A 291 -19.68 9.22 -11.94
N GLY A 292 -19.68 9.70 -10.70
CA GLY A 292 -20.88 10.02 -9.92
C GLY A 292 -21.61 8.82 -9.36
N LYS A 293 -20.97 7.66 -9.34
CA LYS A 293 -21.49 6.39 -8.79
C LYS A 293 -21.18 6.31 -7.30
N TYR A 294 -21.79 7.21 -6.52
CA TYR A 294 -21.45 7.37 -5.10
C TYR A 294 -21.90 6.19 -4.24
N GLY A 295 -23.04 5.58 -4.55
CA GLY A 295 -23.50 4.38 -3.85
C GLY A 295 -22.54 3.20 -4.00
N GLU A 296 -22.00 3.01 -5.20
CA GLU A 296 -21.00 1.99 -5.51
C GLU A 296 -19.65 2.35 -4.88
N ALA A 297 -19.28 3.62 -4.88
CA ALA A 297 -18.10 4.09 -4.18
C ALA A 297 -18.20 3.82 -2.66
N ALA A 298 -19.36 4.05 -2.05
CA ALA A 298 -19.63 3.72 -0.65
C ALA A 298 -19.54 2.19 -0.40
N ALA A 299 -20.04 1.37 -1.32
CA ALA A 299 -19.94 -0.08 -1.24
C ALA A 299 -18.47 -0.53 -1.20
N VAL A 300 -17.61 0.00 -2.09
CA VAL A 300 -16.17 -0.29 -2.09
C VAL A 300 -15.49 0.12 -0.78
N VAL A 301 -15.84 1.27 -0.23
CA VAL A 301 -15.30 1.70 1.07
C VAL A 301 -15.73 0.74 2.17
N ARG A 302 -17.01 0.29 2.18
CA ARG A 302 -17.57 -0.62 3.18
C ARG A 302 -16.99 -2.04 3.13
N GLU A 303 -16.40 -2.47 2.02
CA GLU A 303 -15.70 -3.77 1.95
C GLU A 303 -14.62 -3.92 3.04
N LYS A 304 -14.03 -2.80 3.49
CA LYS A 304 -12.97 -2.78 4.51
C LYS A 304 -13.30 -1.90 5.72
N LEU A 305 -14.29 -1.04 5.62
CA LEU A 305 -14.58 0.00 6.60
C LEU A 305 -16.06 0.06 6.93
N PRO A 306 -16.51 -0.42 8.10
CA PRO A 306 -17.92 -0.36 8.51
C PRO A 306 -18.46 1.07 8.70
N PHE A 307 -17.59 2.08 8.93
CA PHE A 307 -17.96 3.44 9.36
C PHE A 307 -17.45 4.52 8.38
N PRO A 308 -17.88 4.53 7.10
CA PRO A 308 -17.38 5.48 6.11
C PRO A 308 -17.69 6.94 6.43
N GLY A 309 -18.83 7.24 7.07
CA GLY A 309 -19.25 8.61 7.40
C GLY A 309 -18.43 9.23 8.52
N ILE A 310 -18.13 8.47 9.58
CA ILE A 310 -17.26 8.91 10.67
C ILE A 310 -15.86 9.17 10.09
N LEU A 311 -15.31 8.23 9.32
CA LEU A 311 -13.97 8.35 8.78
C LEU A 311 -13.89 9.25 7.53
N GLY A 312 -14.99 9.55 6.88
CA GLY A 312 -15.09 10.60 5.87
C GLY A 312 -14.87 12.00 6.44
N ARG A 313 -15.15 12.17 7.75
CA ARG A 313 -15.04 13.44 8.46
C ARG A 313 -13.80 13.60 9.32
N ALA A 314 -13.33 12.53 9.96
CA ALA A 314 -12.23 12.61 10.94
C ALA A 314 -11.07 11.65 10.69
N CYS A 315 -10.93 11.08 9.50
CA CYS A 315 -9.75 10.28 9.15
C CYS A 315 -8.50 11.15 9.06
N PHE A 316 -7.38 10.66 9.57
CA PHE A 316 -6.08 11.32 9.44
C PHE A 316 -5.57 11.38 7.99
N ALA A 317 -6.16 10.57 7.10
CA ALA A 317 -5.96 10.56 5.64
C ALA A 317 -4.50 10.32 5.20
N MET A 318 -3.80 9.36 5.80
CA MET A 318 -2.44 8.96 5.39
C MET A 318 -2.33 8.63 3.89
N CYS A 319 -3.44 8.17 3.29
CA CYS A 319 -3.54 7.93 1.86
C CYS A 319 -3.38 9.20 1.00
N GLU A 320 -3.75 10.38 1.53
CA GLU A 320 -3.54 11.67 0.86
C GLU A 320 -2.05 12.02 0.85
N SER A 321 -1.37 11.92 2.00
CA SER A 321 0.08 12.15 2.10
C SER A 321 0.91 11.22 1.21
N ALA A 322 0.43 9.99 0.99
CA ALA A 322 1.06 9.00 0.12
C ALA A 322 0.63 9.11 -1.35
N CYS A 323 -0.29 10.00 -1.70
CA CYS A 323 -0.86 10.07 -3.04
C CYS A 323 0.19 10.55 -4.06
N ARG A 324 0.45 9.74 -5.08
CA ARG A 324 1.42 10.06 -6.15
C ARG A 324 1.09 11.37 -6.90
N ARG A 325 -0.19 11.78 -6.93
CA ARG A 325 -0.57 13.07 -7.54
C ARG A 325 0.17 14.24 -6.88
N GLY A 326 0.52 14.15 -5.60
CA GLY A 326 1.32 15.15 -4.90
C GLY A 326 2.71 15.41 -5.49
N MET A 327 3.20 14.53 -6.38
CA MET A 327 4.45 14.75 -7.12
C MET A 327 4.26 15.63 -8.37
N LEU A 328 3.02 15.86 -8.81
CA LEU A 328 2.70 16.75 -9.94
C LEU A 328 2.24 18.13 -9.46
N ASP A 329 1.35 18.10 -8.48
CA ASP A 329 0.74 19.30 -7.86
C ASP A 329 0.33 18.99 -6.42
N ASP A 330 -0.95 18.96 -6.11
CA ASP A 330 -1.48 18.62 -4.79
C ASP A 330 -2.05 17.20 -4.76
N PRO A 331 -1.89 16.45 -3.66
CA PRO A 331 -2.55 15.16 -3.49
C PRO A 331 -4.07 15.29 -3.56
N LEU A 332 -4.76 14.21 -3.95
CA LEU A 332 -6.21 14.19 -3.96
C LEU A 332 -6.78 14.34 -2.54
N SER A 333 -7.95 14.98 -2.44
CA SER A 333 -8.76 15.06 -1.21
C SER A 333 -9.55 13.76 -0.99
N ILE A 334 -8.83 12.67 -0.75
CA ILE A 334 -9.34 11.29 -0.69
C ILE A 334 -10.37 11.13 0.45
N ARG A 335 -10.12 11.77 1.61
CA ARG A 335 -11.03 11.76 2.76
C ARG A 335 -12.37 12.40 2.41
N THR A 336 -12.34 13.57 1.77
CA THR A 336 -13.56 14.29 1.38
C THR A 336 -14.34 13.51 0.32
N LEU A 337 -13.68 12.87 -0.64
CA LEU A 337 -14.35 11.99 -1.62
C LEU A 337 -15.03 10.78 -0.95
N LYS A 338 -14.40 10.19 0.08
CA LYS A 338 -15.02 9.14 0.91
C LYS A 338 -16.28 9.66 1.63
N ARG A 339 -16.23 10.89 2.16
CA ARG A 339 -17.40 11.53 2.75
C ARG A 339 -18.53 11.70 1.75
N VAL A 340 -18.23 12.20 0.54
CA VAL A 340 -19.25 12.35 -0.51
C VAL A 340 -19.89 11.00 -0.85
N ALA A 341 -19.11 9.95 -0.96
CA ALA A 341 -19.61 8.61 -1.21
C ALA A 341 -20.60 8.16 -0.11
N ASP A 342 -20.28 8.41 1.17
CA ASP A 342 -21.15 8.07 2.28
C ASP A 342 -22.40 8.96 2.37
N ASP A 343 -22.25 10.28 2.17
CA ASP A 343 -23.36 11.24 2.24
C ASP A 343 -24.40 10.99 1.11
N ASN A 344 -23.98 10.35 0.00
CA ASN A 344 -24.81 9.96 -1.14
C ASN A 344 -24.96 8.43 -1.27
N ASP A 345 -24.78 7.66 -0.18
CA ASP A 345 -24.90 6.20 -0.19
C ASP A 345 -26.33 5.78 -0.50
N THR A 346 -26.51 5.06 -1.61
CA THR A 346 -27.80 4.52 -2.03
C THR A 346 -28.17 3.22 -1.31
N GLY A 347 -27.27 2.67 -0.52
CA GLY A 347 -27.43 1.39 0.16
C GLY A 347 -27.33 0.15 -0.73
N ILE A 348 -26.79 0.30 -1.96
CA ILE A 348 -26.64 -0.81 -2.91
C ILE A 348 -25.86 -2.00 -2.31
N TRP A 349 -24.90 -1.74 -1.47
CA TRP A 349 -24.07 -2.73 -0.80
C TRP A 349 -24.87 -3.74 0.04
N ARG A 350 -26.06 -3.36 0.57
CA ARG A 350 -26.89 -4.24 1.37
C ARG A 350 -27.37 -5.47 0.60
N ARG A 351 -27.45 -5.38 -0.74
CA ARG A 351 -27.86 -6.51 -1.59
C ARG A 351 -26.79 -7.61 -1.64
N TYR A 352 -25.53 -7.25 -1.41
CA TYR A 352 -24.37 -8.14 -1.49
C TYR A 352 -23.79 -8.47 -0.12
N SER A 353 -24.17 -7.71 0.90
CA SER A 353 -23.76 -7.94 2.29
C SER A 353 -24.44 -9.22 2.82
N LYS A 354 -23.63 -10.13 3.32
CA LYS A 354 -24.11 -11.42 3.86
C LYS A 354 -23.90 -11.46 5.35
N GLN A 355 -24.88 -12.04 6.07
CA GLN A 355 -24.73 -12.44 7.45
C GLN A 355 -24.93 -13.97 7.50
N LEU A 356 -24.01 -14.67 8.15
CA LEU A 356 -24.08 -16.11 8.29
C LEU A 356 -25.14 -16.53 9.33
N PRO A 357 -25.70 -17.75 9.25
CA PRO A 357 -26.60 -18.27 10.27
C PRO A 357 -25.96 -18.26 11.66
N PRO A 358 -26.77 -18.26 12.74
CA PRO A 358 -26.25 -18.28 14.11
C PRO A 358 -25.29 -19.46 14.36
N SER A 359 -24.09 -19.16 14.83
CA SER A 359 -23.03 -20.13 15.11
C SER A 359 -23.23 -20.84 16.48
N GLY A 360 -24.13 -20.31 17.33
CA GLY A 360 -24.25 -20.72 18.71
C GLY A 360 -23.15 -20.21 19.64
N LYS A 361 -22.16 -19.49 19.14
CA LYS A 361 -21.01 -18.94 19.89
C LYS A 361 -21.29 -17.55 20.39
N LYS A 362 -20.68 -17.16 21.54
CA LYS A 362 -20.87 -15.88 22.19
C LYS A 362 -19.54 -15.15 22.38
N ALA A 363 -19.48 -13.89 21.97
CA ALA A 363 -18.34 -13.01 22.21
C ALA A 363 -18.74 -11.74 22.97
N ALA A 364 -17.90 -11.31 23.89
CA ALA A 364 -18.07 -10.06 24.62
C ALA A 364 -17.08 -9.02 24.08
N VAL A 365 -17.54 -7.78 23.94
CA VAL A 365 -16.70 -6.62 23.54
C VAL A 365 -16.76 -5.59 24.67
N VAL A 366 -15.63 -5.22 25.23
CA VAL A 366 -15.51 -4.22 26.30
C VAL A 366 -15.05 -2.90 25.70
N GLY A 367 -15.99 -1.97 25.51
CA GLY A 367 -15.81 -0.67 24.89
C GLY A 367 -16.48 -0.56 23.50
N ALA A 368 -17.42 0.38 23.37
CA ALA A 368 -18.18 0.69 22.15
C ALA A 368 -17.49 1.78 21.29
N GLY A 369 -16.15 1.83 21.29
CA GLY A 369 -15.36 2.68 20.42
C GLY A 369 -15.15 2.05 19.02
N PRO A 370 -14.44 2.73 18.08
CA PRO A 370 -14.26 2.25 16.71
C PRO A 370 -13.70 0.82 16.61
N ALA A 371 -12.74 0.44 17.45
CA ALA A 371 -12.18 -0.92 17.46
C ALA A 371 -13.24 -1.96 17.89
N GLY A 372 -13.93 -1.72 19.02
CA GLY A 372 -14.95 -2.65 19.53
C GLY A 372 -16.15 -2.77 18.59
N LEU A 373 -16.63 -1.65 18.03
CA LEU A 373 -17.71 -1.65 17.04
C LEU A 373 -17.31 -2.43 15.77
N THR A 374 -16.03 -2.34 15.35
CA THR A 374 -15.53 -3.10 14.20
C THR A 374 -15.52 -4.60 14.48
N VAL A 375 -15.03 -5.00 15.66
CA VAL A 375 -15.06 -6.41 16.07
C VAL A 375 -16.48 -6.94 16.10
N ALA A 376 -17.38 -6.18 16.72
CA ALA A 376 -18.79 -6.58 16.84
C ALA A 376 -19.48 -6.71 15.48
N TYR A 377 -19.23 -5.77 14.57
CA TYR A 377 -19.75 -5.80 13.20
C TYR A 377 -19.37 -7.09 12.46
N TYR A 378 -18.08 -7.42 12.41
CA TYR A 378 -17.63 -8.60 11.67
C TYR A 378 -18.01 -9.92 12.35
N LEU A 379 -17.93 -10.00 13.67
CA LEU A 379 -18.36 -11.22 14.39
C LEU A 379 -19.86 -11.48 14.26
N ALA A 380 -20.69 -10.44 14.32
CA ALA A 380 -22.13 -10.59 14.09
C ALA A 380 -22.43 -11.04 12.66
N LYS A 381 -21.69 -10.57 11.68
CA LYS A 381 -21.79 -11.04 10.29
C LYS A 381 -21.36 -12.49 10.11
N LYS A 382 -20.43 -12.98 10.92
CA LYS A 382 -20.02 -14.40 10.98
C LYS A 382 -21.02 -15.28 11.78
N GLY A 383 -22.15 -14.70 12.23
CA GLY A 383 -23.22 -15.42 12.94
C GLY A 383 -22.97 -15.60 14.43
N HIS A 384 -21.95 -14.96 15.02
CA HIS A 384 -21.74 -15.02 16.47
C HIS A 384 -22.67 -14.08 17.21
N ALA A 385 -23.14 -14.48 18.40
CA ALA A 385 -23.86 -13.61 19.30
C ALA A 385 -22.87 -12.66 19.99
N VAL A 386 -23.04 -11.35 19.79
CA VAL A 386 -22.11 -10.34 20.31
C VAL A 386 -22.82 -9.38 21.26
N THR A 387 -22.24 -9.19 22.45
CA THR A 387 -22.66 -8.15 23.40
C THR A 387 -21.54 -7.16 23.61
N ILE A 388 -21.82 -5.87 23.42
CA ILE A 388 -20.92 -4.77 23.73
C ILE A 388 -21.26 -4.18 25.09
N PHE A 389 -20.28 -4.08 25.97
CA PHE A 389 -20.34 -3.43 27.26
C PHE A 389 -19.63 -2.09 27.20
N ASP A 390 -20.27 -1.01 27.58
CA ASP A 390 -19.64 0.31 27.66
C ASP A 390 -20.03 1.04 28.96
N ALA A 391 -19.04 1.68 29.56
CA ALA A 391 -19.24 2.50 30.75
C ALA A 391 -19.98 3.81 30.48
N GLN A 392 -20.03 4.26 29.23
CA GLN A 392 -20.71 5.47 28.79
C GLN A 392 -22.17 5.19 28.42
N PRO A 393 -23.01 6.24 28.35
CA PRO A 393 -24.44 6.11 28.04
C PRO A 393 -24.74 5.85 26.56
N ALA A 394 -23.77 5.96 25.66
CA ALA A 394 -23.95 5.72 24.22
C ALA A 394 -22.66 5.24 23.56
N ALA A 395 -22.80 4.49 22.46
CA ALA A 395 -21.68 4.03 21.65
C ALA A 395 -21.02 5.14 20.85
N GLY A 396 -19.78 4.91 20.39
CA GLY A 396 -19.00 5.76 19.54
C GLY A 396 -17.60 6.07 20.10
N GLY A 397 -17.35 5.85 21.39
CA GLY A 397 -16.04 6.09 22.01
C GLY A 397 -15.52 7.50 21.73
N MET A 398 -14.24 7.62 21.35
CA MET A 398 -13.61 8.94 21.08
C MET A 398 -14.21 9.65 19.87
N ALA A 399 -14.83 8.95 18.92
CA ALA A 399 -15.55 9.60 17.81
C ALA A 399 -16.76 10.40 18.31
N ARG A 400 -17.38 9.98 19.41
CA ARG A 400 -18.52 10.68 20.03
C ARG A 400 -18.10 11.65 21.16
N TYR A 401 -17.17 11.19 22.03
CA TYR A 401 -16.86 11.89 23.28
C TYR A 401 -15.60 12.75 23.22
N GLY A 402 -14.73 12.51 22.24
CA GLY A 402 -13.48 13.23 22.07
C GLY A 402 -13.49 14.19 20.89
N ILE A 403 -14.11 13.80 19.78
CA ILE A 403 -14.17 14.65 18.57
C ILE A 403 -15.44 15.50 18.63
N PRO A 404 -15.33 16.84 18.56
CA PRO A 404 -16.48 17.73 18.68
C PRO A 404 -17.51 17.56 17.55
N SER A 405 -18.78 17.85 17.87
CA SER A 405 -19.89 17.66 16.93
C SER A 405 -19.86 18.58 15.70
N TYR A 406 -19.10 19.67 15.76
CA TYR A 406 -18.87 20.53 14.59
C TYR A 406 -17.91 19.89 13.57
N ARG A 407 -17.24 18.77 13.94
CA ARG A 407 -16.45 17.91 13.05
C ARG A 407 -17.21 16.64 12.68
N ILE A 408 -17.79 15.93 13.65
CA ILE A 408 -18.60 14.73 13.40
C ILE A 408 -19.98 14.92 14.05
N PRO A 409 -21.01 15.24 13.27
CA PRO A 409 -22.37 15.34 13.80
C PRO A 409 -22.84 14.04 14.44
N PRO A 410 -23.51 14.06 15.62
CA PRO A 410 -24.02 12.87 16.28
C PRO A 410 -24.89 11.98 15.40
N LYS A 411 -25.71 12.58 14.51
CA LYS A 411 -26.55 11.85 13.55
C LYS A 411 -25.77 10.92 12.62
N VAL A 412 -24.50 11.25 12.29
CA VAL A 412 -23.64 10.40 11.46
C VAL A 412 -23.19 9.18 12.27
N ILE A 413 -22.81 9.40 13.52
CA ILE A 413 -22.38 8.33 14.43
C ILE A 413 -23.55 7.38 14.69
N ASP A 414 -24.73 7.93 15.01
CA ASP A 414 -25.93 7.14 15.31
C ASP A 414 -26.38 6.30 14.11
N ARG A 415 -26.33 6.85 12.90
CA ARG A 415 -26.64 6.12 11.67
C ARG A 415 -25.72 4.90 11.49
N GLU A 416 -24.42 5.05 11.69
CA GLU A 416 -23.45 3.97 11.49
C GLU A 416 -23.50 2.92 12.62
N ILE A 417 -23.76 3.32 13.86
CA ILE A 417 -24.01 2.40 14.97
C ILE A 417 -25.30 1.61 14.69
N GLY A 418 -26.32 2.25 14.16
CA GLY A 418 -27.56 1.59 13.77
C GLY A 418 -27.37 0.46 12.74
N GLU A 419 -26.35 0.51 11.90
CA GLU A 419 -26.01 -0.65 11.01
C GLU A 419 -25.43 -1.82 11.82
N VAL A 420 -24.71 -1.57 12.92
CA VAL A 420 -24.22 -2.61 13.81
C VAL A 420 -25.37 -3.23 14.62
N GLU A 421 -26.30 -2.39 15.09
CA GLU A 421 -27.50 -2.85 15.82
C GLU A 421 -28.38 -3.76 14.96
N LYS A 422 -28.56 -3.43 13.68
CA LYS A 422 -29.33 -4.25 12.72
C LYS A 422 -28.77 -5.67 12.52
N LEU A 423 -27.49 -5.91 12.83
CA LEU A 423 -26.91 -7.25 12.81
C LEU A 423 -27.22 -8.08 14.06
N GLY A 424 -27.98 -7.52 15.01
CA GLY A 424 -28.36 -8.20 16.25
C GLY A 424 -27.32 -8.09 17.37
N VAL A 425 -26.40 -7.12 17.30
CA VAL A 425 -25.45 -6.83 18.39
C VAL A 425 -26.20 -6.23 19.58
N GLU A 426 -26.03 -6.81 20.75
CA GLU A 426 -26.58 -6.31 22.01
C GLU A 426 -25.68 -5.24 22.61
N PHE A 427 -26.25 -4.07 23.02
CA PHE A 427 -25.51 -3.02 23.71
C PHE A 427 -25.93 -2.91 25.18
N ARG A 428 -24.96 -2.91 26.09
CA ARG A 428 -25.13 -2.68 27.53
C ARG A 428 -24.36 -1.44 27.96
N PHE A 429 -25.03 -0.32 27.90
CA PHE A 429 -24.49 0.98 28.30
C PHE A 429 -24.54 1.19 29.80
N ASN A 430 -23.78 2.18 30.32
CA ASN A 430 -23.60 2.45 31.75
C ASN A 430 -23.16 1.18 32.51
N ASN A 431 -22.47 0.30 31.83
CA ASN A 431 -22.01 -1.01 32.34
C ASN A 431 -20.49 -1.09 32.26
N LYS A 432 -19.84 -0.72 33.34
CA LYS A 432 -18.39 -0.78 33.46
C LYS A 432 -17.93 -2.18 33.79
N VAL A 433 -17.18 -2.81 32.92
CA VAL A 433 -16.54 -4.11 33.15
C VAL A 433 -15.19 -3.86 33.86
N GLU A 434 -15.02 -4.47 35.03
CA GLU A 434 -13.79 -4.40 35.80
C GLU A 434 -13.07 -5.76 35.91
N LYS A 435 -13.83 -6.87 35.77
CA LYS A 435 -13.31 -8.23 35.79
C LYS A 435 -13.77 -9.02 34.57
N LEU A 436 -12.85 -9.57 33.81
CA LEU A 436 -13.19 -10.40 32.64
C LEU A 436 -13.73 -11.79 33.00
N ASP A 437 -13.41 -12.31 34.19
CA ASP A 437 -13.93 -13.60 34.65
C ASP A 437 -15.44 -13.59 34.78
N ASP A 438 -16.05 -12.46 35.11
CA ASP A 438 -17.50 -12.30 35.18
C ASP A 438 -18.17 -12.51 33.82
N LEU A 439 -17.48 -12.14 32.72
CA LEU A 439 -17.95 -12.37 31.36
C LEU A 439 -17.84 -13.85 30.96
N PHE A 440 -16.73 -14.48 31.30
CA PHE A 440 -16.56 -15.94 31.06
C PHE A 440 -17.58 -16.75 31.85
N ALA A 441 -17.89 -16.36 33.10
CA ALA A 441 -18.94 -16.98 33.92
C ALA A 441 -20.34 -16.82 33.31
N GLN A 442 -20.60 -15.78 32.54
CA GLN A 442 -21.83 -15.55 31.78
C GLN A 442 -21.87 -16.34 30.44
N GLY A 443 -20.86 -17.17 30.17
CA GLY A 443 -20.80 -18.04 29.00
C GLY A 443 -20.25 -17.39 27.72
N TYR A 444 -19.58 -16.23 27.80
CA TYR A 444 -18.82 -15.69 26.66
C TYR A 444 -17.58 -16.55 26.44
N GLU A 445 -17.31 -16.91 25.19
CA GLU A 445 -16.21 -17.81 24.82
C GLU A 445 -14.94 -17.01 24.35
N ALA A 446 -15.12 -15.77 23.96
CA ALA A 446 -14.05 -14.82 23.64
C ALA A 446 -14.37 -13.42 24.15
N VAL A 447 -13.34 -12.66 24.52
CA VAL A 447 -13.47 -11.26 24.96
C VAL A 447 -12.53 -10.38 24.18
N PHE A 448 -13.05 -9.26 23.67
CA PHE A 448 -12.24 -8.19 23.07
C PHE A 448 -12.23 -6.96 23.96
N ILE A 449 -11.05 -6.40 24.24
CA ILE A 449 -10.84 -5.19 25.03
C ILE A 449 -10.56 -4.02 24.08
N GLY A 450 -11.53 -3.11 23.95
CA GLY A 450 -11.47 -1.89 23.12
C GLY A 450 -11.70 -0.60 23.90
N ILE A 451 -11.10 -0.48 25.10
CA ILE A 451 -11.34 0.61 26.07
C ILE A 451 -10.73 1.97 25.67
N GLY A 452 -9.86 1.99 24.67
CA GLY A 452 -9.17 3.21 24.21
C GLY A 452 -8.29 3.87 25.27
N CYS A 453 -7.97 5.16 25.07
CA CYS A 453 -7.22 6.02 26.01
C CYS A 453 -8.17 7.05 26.67
N GLN A 454 -8.66 6.74 27.86
CA GLN A 454 -9.64 7.57 28.60
C GLN A 454 -8.98 8.49 29.64
N GLY A 455 -7.70 8.30 29.97
CA GLY A 455 -6.92 9.14 30.86
C GLY A 455 -6.15 10.21 30.09
N GLY A 456 -6.19 11.44 30.54
CA GLY A 456 -5.33 12.50 30.04
C GLY A 456 -4.04 12.58 30.85
N ASP A 457 -2.93 12.88 30.16
CA ASP A 457 -1.64 13.08 30.82
C ASP A 457 -1.63 14.46 31.48
N LYS A 458 -1.05 14.55 32.66
CA LYS A 458 -0.80 15.78 33.36
C LYS A 458 0.39 16.52 32.77
N LEU A 459 0.50 17.83 33.06
CA LEU A 459 1.65 18.65 32.64
C LEU A 459 2.97 18.25 33.30
N GLY A 460 2.92 17.62 34.48
CA GLY A 460 4.08 17.22 35.24
C GLY A 460 4.82 18.40 35.89
N ILE A 461 4.10 19.46 36.21
CA ILE A 461 4.61 20.69 36.79
C ILE A 461 3.90 21.03 38.11
N PRO A 462 4.49 21.81 39.03
CA PRO A 462 3.81 22.23 40.22
C PRO A 462 2.50 22.97 39.91
N GLY A 463 1.42 22.57 40.58
CA GLY A 463 0.09 23.17 40.45
C GLY A 463 -0.77 22.58 39.30
N ASP A 464 -0.36 21.49 38.67
CA ASP A 464 -1.16 20.83 37.64
C ASP A 464 -2.33 19.98 38.20
N ASP A 465 -2.49 19.96 39.52
CA ASP A 465 -3.59 19.36 40.27
C ASP A 465 -4.59 20.41 40.84
N LEU A 466 -4.33 21.69 40.59
CA LEU A 466 -5.23 22.76 41.04
C LEU A 466 -6.61 22.67 40.40
N PRO A 467 -7.68 23.11 41.07
CA PRO A 467 -8.96 23.34 40.46
C PRO A 467 -8.83 24.23 39.21
N ASN A 468 -9.59 23.89 38.15
CA ASN A 468 -9.51 24.52 36.84
C ASN A 468 -8.23 24.22 36.03
N VAL A 469 -7.41 23.23 36.44
CA VAL A 469 -6.45 22.55 35.56
C VAL A 469 -7.05 21.20 35.21
N VAL A 470 -7.47 21.03 33.94
CA VAL A 470 -8.20 19.85 33.50
C VAL A 470 -7.46 19.12 32.36
N ASP A 471 -7.59 17.82 32.31
CA ASP A 471 -7.11 17.05 31.17
C ASP A 471 -8.04 17.16 29.95
N SER A 472 -7.48 17.09 28.78
CA SER A 472 -8.19 17.24 27.52
C SER A 472 -9.33 16.22 27.32
N PRO A 473 -9.18 14.91 27.52
CA PRO A 473 -10.29 13.95 27.38
C PRO A 473 -11.48 14.27 28.27
N SER A 474 -11.24 14.67 29.51
CA SER A 474 -12.29 15.06 30.47
C SER A 474 -13.01 16.32 30.01
N TYR A 475 -12.28 17.33 29.54
CA TYR A 475 -12.88 18.57 29.03
C TYR A 475 -13.73 18.33 27.78
N LEU A 476 -13.19 17.64 26.75
CA LEU A 476 -13.91 17.35 25.50
C LEU A 476 -15.16 16.50 25.74
N ARG A 477 -15.07 15.51 26.65
CA ARG A 477 -16.24 14.73 27.05
C ARG A 477 -17.32 15.61 27.67
N ALA A 478 -16.92 16.47 28.60
CA ALA A 478 -17.88 17.41 29.25
C ALA A 478 -18.47 18.38 28.22
N ALA A 479 -17.67 18.89 27.30
CA ALA A 479 -18.12 19.78 26.24
C ALA A 479 -19.15 19.08 25.33
N THR A 480 -18.85 17.87 24.88
CA THR A 480 -19.74 17.09 24.02
C THR A 480 -21.04 16.69 24.72
N MET A 481 -20.98 16.33 26.00
CA MET A 481 -22.14 16.03 26.81
C MET A 481 -22.88 17.31 27.27
N ARG A 482 -22.42 18.47 26.87
CA ARG A 482 -22.98 19.80 27.27
C ARG A 482 -23.04 19.99 28.78
N LEU A 483 -22.04 19.49 29.49
CA LEU A 483 -21.93 19.62 30.95
C LEU A 483 -21.08 20.82 31.39
N VAL A 484 -20.20 21.32 30.51
CA VAL A 484 -19.36 22.51 30.79
C VAL A 484 -20.28 23.71 31.15
N ASN A 485 -19.86 24.50 32.13
CA ASN A 485 -20.60 25.61 32.69
C ASN A 485 -21.94 25.24 33.37
N ARG A 486 -22.24 23.94 33.60
CA ARG A 486 -23.41 23.52 34.37
C ARG A 486 -23.11 23.44 35.87
N PRO A 487 -24.05 23.79 36.74
CA PRO A 487 -23.90 23.60 38.18
C PRO A 487 -23.56 22.14 38.50
N GLY A 488 -22.50 21.89 39.30
CA GLY A 488 -22.08 20.55 39.71
C GLY A 488 -21.22 19.80 38.74
N SER A 489 -20.93 20.33 37.58
CA SER A 489 -20.03 19.64 36.59
C SER A 489 -18.56 19.69 37.01
N GLY A 490 -18.14 20.61 37.82
CA GLY A 490 -16.75 20.87 38.18
C GLY A 490 -15.91 21.50 37.08
N ILE A 491 -16.47 21.76 35.91
CA ILE A 491 -15.77 22.31 34.74
C ILE A 491 -16.49 23.59 34.27
N ALA A 492 -15.80 24.71 34.30
CA ALA A 492 -16.24 25.97 33.76
C ALA A 492 -15.20 26.53 32.76
N THR A 493 -15.67 27.03 31.61
CA THR A 493 -14.76 27.58 30.60
C THR A 493 -14.06 28.85 31.11
N GLY A 494 -14.80 29.79 31.72
CA GLY A 494 -14.24 31.11 32.06
C GLY A 494 -14.00 31.98 30.82
N SER A 495 -13.50 33.21 31.02
CA SER A 495 -13.23 34.17 29.94
C SER A 495 -11.88 33.90 29.24
N ARG A 496 -10.85 33.49 29.99
CA ARG A 496 -9.49 33.25 29.45
C ARG A 496 -9.08 31.80 29.63
N VAL A 497 -8.81 31.14 28.53
CA VAL A 497 -8.46 29.72 28.49
C VAL A 497 -7.08 29.52 27.89
N ALA A 498 -6.23 28.75 28.57
CA ALA A 498 -4.93 28.28 28.04
C ALA A 498 -4.99 26.78 27.70
N VAL A 499 -4.81 26.43 26.45
CA VAL A 499 -4.69 25.05 26.00
C VAL A 499 -3.23 24.72 25.75
N ILE A 500 -2.69 23.78 26.50
CA ILE A 500 -1.28 23.40 26.43
C ILE A 500 -1.13 22.17 25.51
N GLY A 501 -0.60 22.38 24.31
CA GLY A 501 -0.39 21.34 23.32
C GLY A 501 -0.44 21.83 21.88
N GLY A 502 -0.05 20.98 20.90
CA GLY A 502 0.00 21.35 19.48
C GLY A 502 -0.57 20.26 18.54
N GLY A 503 -1.29 19.27 19.08
CA GLY A 503 -1.93 18.20 18.30
C GLY A 503 -3.40 18.50 17.99
N ASN A 504 -4.05 17.63 17.17
CA ASN A 504 -5.48 17.76 16.83
C ASN A 504 -6.38 17.84 18.07
N VAL A 505 -6.01 17.17 19.16
CA VAL A 505 -6.75 17.22 20.42
C VAL A 505 -6.68 18.63 21.03
N ALA A 506 -5.55 19.32 20.93
CA ALA A 506 -5.41 20.71 21.40
C ALA A 506 -6.25 21.67 20.56
N THR A 507 -6.28 21.49 19.22
CA THR A 507 -7.14 22.31 18.34
C THR A 507 -8.62 22.11 18.66
N ASP A 508 -9.05 20.87 18.93
CA ASP A 508 -10.42 20.56 19.32
C ASP A 508 -10.82 21.22 20.66
N ASN A 509 -9.91 21.20 21.65
CA ASN A 509 -10.13 21.89 22.91
C ASN A 509 -10.22 23.40 22.75
N ALA A 510 -9.33 24.01 21.99
CA ALA A 510 -9.29 25.46 21.77
C ALA A 510 -10.57 25.95 21.06
N ARG A 511 -10.93 25.31 19.96
CA ARG A 511 -12.14 25.63 19.19
C ARG A 511 -13.41 25.35 19.96
N SER A 512 -13.44 24.33 20.83
CA SER A 512 -14.57 24.06 21.72
C SER A 512 -14.71 25.13 22.81
N SER A 513 -13.60 25.61 23.37
CA SER A 513 -13.59 26.66 24.38
C SER A 513 -14.16 27.96 23.83
N SER A 514 -13.81 28.37 22.60
CA SER A 514 -14.40 29.55 21.94
C SER A 514 -15.92 29.38 21.78
N ARG A 515 -16.41 28.19 21.37
CA ARG A 515 -17.87 27.91 21.25
C ARG A 515 -18.60 27.88 22.57
N LEU A 516 -17.91 27.64 23.67
CA LEU A 516 -18.45 27.61 25.03
C LEU A 516 -18.43 28.99 25.68
N GLY A 517 -18.01 30.04 24.97
CA GLY A 517 -18.10 31.42 25.38
C GLY A 517 -16.82 32.00 26.00
N ALA A 518 -15.65 31.35 25.80
CA ALA A 518 -14.39 31.99 26.17
C ALA A 518 -14.14 33.24 25.31
N GLU A 519 -13.76 34.34 25.95
CA GLU A 519 -13.44 35.62 25.31
C GLU A 519 -12.05 35.58 24.66
N ALA A 520 -11.12 34.83 25.26
CA ALA A 520 -9.75 34.65 24.76
C ALA A 520 -9.29 33.19 24.96
N VAL A 521 -8.80 32.59 23.90
CA VAL A 521 -8.27 31.24 23.93
C VAL A 521 -6.84 31.26 23.38
N ASP A 522 -5.88 30.95 24.24
CA ASP A 522 -4.49 30.80 23.89
C ASP A 522 -4.15 29.32 23.71
N MET A 523 -3.69 28.91 22.52
CA MET A 523 -3.11 27.58 22.31
C MET A 523 -1.58 27.68 22.38
N VAL A 524 -1.00 27.12 23.44
CA VAL A 524 0.42 27.25 23.78
C VAL A 524 1.17 26.00 23.35
N TYR A 525 2.20 26.20 22.52
CA TYR A 525 3.00 25.09 22.00
C TYR A 525 4.51 25.35 22.13
N ARG A 526 5.24 24.35 22.65
CA ARG A 526 6.66 24.45 22.96
C ARG A 526 7.61 24.46 21.73
N ARG A 527 7.09 24.27 20.51
CA ARG A 527 7.81 24.35 19.24
C ARG A 527 7.14 25.39 18.34
N THR A 528 7.47 25.41 17.03
CA THR A 528 6.84 26.31 16.07
C THR A 528 5.69 25.61 15.32
N ARG A 529 5.02 26.36 14.43
CA ARG A 529 3.94 25.82 13.58
C ARG A 529 4.42 24.61 12.74
N ALA A 530 5.65 24.65 12.25
CA ALA A 530 6.21 23.60 11.39
C ALA A 530 6.30 22.24 12.10
N GLU A 531 6.50 22.22 13.42
CA GLU A 531 6.58 21.00 14.22
C GLU A 531 5.24 20.57 14.84
N MET A 532 4.14 21.30 14.57
CA MET A 532 2.83 20.91 15.08
C MET A 532 2.38 19.58 14.47
N PRO A 533 1.98 18.59 15.28
CA PRO A 533 1.42 17.34 14.76
C PRO A 533 -0.06 17.46 14.35
N ALA A 534 -0.72 18.60 14.60
CA ALA A 534 -2.07 18.86 14.14
C ALA A 534 -2.10 19.00 12.61
N ARG A 535 -3.21 18.64 12.00
CA ARG A 535 -3.44 18.84 10.56
C ARG A 535 -3.52 20.34 10.25
N GLU A 536 -2.99 20.73 9.09
CA GLU A 536 -2.96 22.13 8.68
C GLU A 536 -4.36 22.78 8.64
N GLU A 537 -5.37 22.02 8.19
CA GLU A 537 -6.75 22.51 8.15
C GLU A 537 -7.32 22.80 9.57
N GLU A 538 -6.90 22.02 10.57
CA GLU A 538 -7.33 22.25 11.95
C GLU A 538 -6.59 23.43 12.58
N ILE A 539 -5.32 23.61 12.24
CA ILE A 539 -4.53 24.80 12.66
C ILE A 539 -5.15 26.06 12.06
N GLN A 540 -5.46 26.01 10.75
CA GLN A 540 -6.10 27.15 10.08
C GLN A 540 -7.51 27.42 10.66
N GLY A 541 -8.26 26.34 10.97
CA GLY A 541 -9.55 26.47 11.65
C GLY A 541 -9.47 27.16 13.01
N CYS A 542 -8.40 26.94 13.78
CA CYS A 542 -8.15 27.69 15.01
C CYS A 542 -7.94 29.18 14.75
N ILE A 543 -7.13 29.52 13.75
CA ILE A 543 -6.83 30.93 13.39
C ILE A 543 -8.10 31.63 12.91
N ASP A 544 -8.86 30.99 12.02
CA ASP A 544 -10.12 31.51 11.48
C ASP A 544 -11.17 31.79 12.57
N GLU A 545 -11.14 31.03 13.66
CA GLU A 545 -12.08 31.12 14.79
C GLU A 545 -11.52 31.97 15.94
N GLY A 546 -10.41 32.69 15.71
CA GLY A 546 -9.87 33.68 16.66
C GLY A 546 -9.05 33.07 17.81
N VAL A 547 -8.63 31.82 17.73
CA VAL A 547 -7.69 31.22 18.69
C VAL A 547 -6.30 31.81 18.49
N ASN A 548 -5.69 32.27 19.56
CA ASN A 548 -4.34 32.81 19.56
C ASN A 548 -3.30 31.67 19.65
N LEU A 549 -2.51 31.46 18.60
CA LEU A 549 -1.44 30.45 18.58
C LEU A 549 -0.14 31.04 19.15
N ARG A 550 0.30 30.51 20.26
CA ARG A 550 1.50 30.97 20.99
C ARG A 550 2.59 29.90 20.92
N PHE A 551 3.60 30.18 20.14
CA PHE A 551 4.71 29.26 19.90
C PHE A 551 5.90 29.51 20.80
N LEU A 552 6.76 28.48 20.90
CA LEU A 552 8.01 28.53 21.66
C LEU A 552 7.79 28.93 23.14
N LEU A 553 6.72 28.39 23.73
CA LEU A 553 6.37 28.59 25.13
C LEU A 553 6.09 27.26 25.82
N THR A 554 6.55 27.11 27.06
CA THR A 554 6.21 25.97 27.93
C THR A 554 5.79 26.45 29.30
N PRO A 555 4.72 25.89 29.91
CA PRO A 555 4.40 26.20 31.32
C PRO A 555 5.42 25.53 32.25
N LYS A 556 5.83 26.23 33.30
CA LYS A 556 6.76 25.78 34.34
C LYS A 556 6.08 25.52 35.68
N LYS A 557 5.06 26.30 35.98
CA LYS A 557 4.32 26.27 37.24
C LYS A 557 2.95 26.90 37.08
N ILE A 558 1.99 26.41 37.80
CA ILE A 558 0.65 27.02 37.93
C ILE A 558 0.42 27.35 39.42
N GLU A 559 -0.06 28.53 39.70
CA GLU A 559 -0.41 29.02 41.03
C GLU A 559 -1.87 29.44 41.09
N ALA A 560 -2.44 29.56 42.30
CA ALA A 560 -3.73 30.19 42.48
C ALA A 560 -3.65 31.66 42.05
N GLY A 561 -4.68 32.16 41.38
CA GLY A 561 -4.71 33.52 40.87
C GLY A 561 -4.72 34.56 41.97
N ASP A 562 -4.18 35.74 41.67
CA ASP A 562 -3.98 36.84 42.62
C ASP A 562 -5.31 37.57 42.97
N SER A 563 -6.41 37.26 42.31
CA SER A 563 -7.69 37.98 42.51
C SER A 563 -8.91 37.07 42.24
N ASN A 564 -10.10 37.49 42.72
CA ASN A 564 -11.38 36.83 42.40
C ASN A 564 -11.72 36.85 40.90
N ALA A 565 -11.05 37.67 40.09
CA ALA A 565 -11.23 37.80 38.66
C ALA A 565 -10.43 36.81 37.83
N ALA A 566 -9.31 36.27 38.39
CA ALA A 566 -8.50 35.24 37.71
C ALA A 566 -8.28 34.06 38.66
N LYS A 567 -8.60 32.85 38.21
CA LYS A 567 -8.57 31.63 39.03
C LYS A 567 -7.19 31.03 39.11
N LEU A 568 -6.36 31.22 38.08
CA LEU A 568 -5.02 30.63 37.95
C LEU A 568 -4.03 31.67 37.42
N LYS A 569 -2.76 31.49 37.82
CA LYS A 569 -1.61 32.23 37.31
C LYS A 569 -0.62 31.20 36.73
N ILE A 570 -0.37 31.27 35.42
CA ILE A 570 0.62 30.38 34.76
C ILE A 570 1.94 31.11 34.65
N ILE A 571 3.03 30.44 35.02
CA ILE A 571 4.40 30.86 34.78
C ILE A 571 4.92 30.09 33.56
N TYR A 572 5.23 30.85 32.50
CA TYR A 572 5.79 30.32 31.25
C TYR A 572 7.29 30.58 31.17
N ALA A 573 8.02 29.68 30.43
CA ALA A 573 9.36 29.96 29.92
C ALA A 573 9.34 29.98 28.40
N LYS A 574 10.22 30.81 27.81
CA LYS A 574 10.44 30.80 26.35
C LYS A 574 11.32 29.61 25.95
N MET A 575 11.12 29.13 24.75
CA MET A 575 11.83 27.99 24.17
C MET A 575 12.59 28.41 22.92
N GLU A 576 13.68 27.70 22.61
CA GLU A 576 14.38 27.70 21.34
C GLU A 576 14.37 26.29 20.74
N LEU A 577 14.60 26.18 19.40
CA LEU A 577 14.66 24.88 18.73
C LEU A 577 16.13 24.45 18.60
N GLY A 578 16.46 23.33 19.22
CA GLY A 578 17.72 22.62 19.06
C GLY A 578 17.71 21.59 17.93
N GLU A 579 18.57 20.58 18.04
CA GLU A 579 18.69 19.49 17.07
C GLU A 579 17.41 18.62 17.02
N PRO A 580 17.16 17.93 15.88
CA PRO A 580 16.01 17.01 15.75
C PRO A 580 16.04 15.88 16.79
N ASP A 581 14.88 15.52 17.30
CA ASP A 581 14.67 14.34 18.14
C ASP A 581 14.46 13.06 17.29
N ALA A 582 14.28 11.91 17.93
CA ALA A 582 14.05 10.62 17.27
C ALA A 582 12.80 10.60 16.34
N SER A 583 11.91 11.58 16.47
CA SER A 583 10.74 11.75 15.59
C SER A 583 11.02 12.67 14.39
N GLY A 584 12.26 13.15 14.24
CA GLY A 584 12.66 14.11 13.20
C GLY A 584 12.25 15.55 13.49
N ARG A 585 11.58 15.84 14.63
CA ARG A 585 11.18 17.20 15.01
C ARG A 585 12.24 17.85 15.88
N ARG A 586 12.49 19.14 15.66
CA ARG A 586 13.48 19.89 16.43
C ARG A 586 13.11 19.91 17.92
N ARG A 587 14.12 19.62 18.77
CA ARG A 587 13.94 19.51 20.22
C ARG A 587 13.75 20.90 20.83
N PRO A 588 12.71 21.13 21.67
CA PRO A 588 12.57 22.41 22.37
C PRO A 588 13.58 22.47 23.52
N VAL A 589 14.30 23.59 23.61
CA VAL A 589 15.28 23.92 24.65
C VAL A 589 14.82 25.18 25.37
N GLU A 590 14.84 25.17 26.69
CA GLU A 590 14.43 26.32 27.51
C GLU A 590 15.46 27.44 27.47
N VAL A 591 14.99 28.68 27.34
CA VAL A 591 15.79 29.89 27.42
C VAL A 591 15.91 30.31 28.90
N PRO A 592 17.08 30.22 29.54
CA PRO A 592 17.23 30.57 30.95
C PRO A 592 16.83 32.03 31.23
N GLY A 593 16.12 32.26 32.35
CA GLY A 593 15.74 33.59 32.78
C GLY A 593 14.66 34.28 31.94
N SER A 594 13.97 33.53 31.07
CA SER A 594 12.91 34.04 30.21
C SER A 594 11.48 33.92 30.78
N GLU A 595 11.40 33.61 32.06
CA GLU A 595 10.13 33.36 32.74
C GLU A 595 9.25 34.61 32.81
N PHE A 596 7.96 34.44 32.62
CA PHE A 596 6.93 35.46 32.81
C PHE A 596 5.62 34.81 33.20
N SER A 597 4.71 35.56 33.77
CA SER A 597 3.44 35.04 34.26
C SER A 597 2.22 35.72 33.62
N GLU A 598 1.14 34.95 33.49
CA GLU A 598 -0.16 35.41 32.98
C GLU A 598 -1.29 34.79 33.78
N ASN A 599 -2.41 35.54 33.88
CA ASN A 599 -3.63 35.11 34.56
C ASN A 599 -4.61 34.49 33.56
N VAL A 600 -5.18 33.33 33.93
CA VAL A 600 -6.19 32.61 33.15
C VAL A 600 -7.27 32.03 34.07
N ASP A 601 -8.43 31.67 33.52
CA ASP A 601 -9.52 31.04 34.27
C ASP A 601 -9.47 29.51 34.22
N LEU A 602 -8.94 28.97 33.13
CA LEU A 602 -8.89 27.55 32.88
C LEU A 602 -7.60 27.15 32.12
N VAL A 603 -6.98 26.08 32.54
CA VAL A 603 -5.87 25.42 31.85
C VAL A 603 -6.31 24.04 31.39
N ILE A 604 -6.12 23.75 30.11
CA ILE A 604 -6.41 22.44 29.53
C ILE A 604 -5.11 21.77 29.10
N ALA A 605 -4.76 20.64 29.74
CA ALA A 605 -3.60 19.84 29.41
C ALA A 605 -3.91 18.90 28.20
N ALA A 606 -3.38 19.25 27.02
CA ALA A 606 -3.52 18.46 25.79
C ALA A 606 -2.17 17.87 25.34
N VAL A 607 -1.43 17.26 26.29
CA VAL A 607 -0.04 16.79 26.14
C VAL A 607 0.11 15.30 25.97
N GLY A 608 -0.97 14.53 26.04
CA GLY A 608 -0.98 13.08 25.88
C GLY A 608 -2.20 12.43 26.51
N GLN A 609 -2.34 11.14 26.25
CA GLN A 609 -3.40 10.28 26.77
C GLN A 609 -2.88 8.89 27.07
N HIS A 610 -3.50 8.18 28.00
CA HIS A 610 -3.15 6.82 28.36
C HIS A 610 -4.41 5.95 28.59
N PRO A 611 -4.32 4.62 28.38
CA PRO A 611 -5.40 3.71 28.73
C PRO A 611 -5.55 3.58 30.25
N LYS A 612 -6.76 3.31 30.71
CA LYS A 612 -7.07 2.97 32.10
C LYS A 612 -7.48 1.51 32.16
N THR A 613 -6.52 0.62 32.41
CA THR A 613 -6.76 -0.82 32.59
C THR A 613 -7.10 -1.14 34.06
N PHE A 614 -7.70 -2.30 34.29
CA PHE A 614 -8.06 -2.81 35.61
C PHE A 614 -7.33 -4.14 35.87
N ASP A 615 -6.91 -4.37 37.13
CA ASP A 615 -6.22 -5.61 37.53
C ASP A 615 -7.06 -6.86 37.22
N GLY A 616 -8.40 -6.76 37.34
CA GLY A 616 -9.32 -7.82 36.98
C GLY A 616 -9.36 -8.21 35.50
N PHE A 617 -8.66 -7.49 34.62
CA PHE A 617 -8.49 -7.90 33.22
C PHE A 617 -7.45 -9.02 33.09
N GLY A 618 -6.47 -9.09 33.99
CA GLY A 618 -5.43 -10.14 33.98
C GLY A 618 -4.62 -10.15 32.69
N VAL A 619 -4.36 -8.98 32.09
CA VAL A 619 -3.57 -8.80 30.87
C VAL A 619 -2.29 -8.06 31.17
N GLN A 620 -1.23 -8.35 30.43
CA GLN A 620 0.04 -7.64 30.55
C GLN A 620 -0.05 -6.27 29.89
N THR A 621 0.60 -5.28 30.53
CA THR A 621 0.72 -3.92 30.00
C THR A 621 2.19 -3.49 29.97
N ASP A 622 2.52 -2.57 29.10
CA ASP A 622 3.82 -1.92 29.06
C ASP A 622 3.94 -0.80 30.13
N ALA A 623 5.11 -0.16 30.19
CA ALA A 623 5.38 0.94 31.13
C ALA A 623 4.45 2.18 30.97
N LYS A 624 3.71 2.28 29.85
CA LYS A 624 2.74 3.34 29.59
C LYS A 624 1.29 2.87 29.83
N GLY A 625 1.10 1.68 30.41
CA GLY A 625 -0.23 1.09 30.64
C GLY A 625 -0.91 0.53 29.41
N ARG A 626 -0.23 0.42 28.25
CA ARG A 626 -0.81 -0.12 27.02
C ARG A 626 -0.81 -1.65 27.07
N ILE A 627 -1.91 -2.26 26.64
CA ILE A 627 -2.06 -3.72 26.62
C ILE A 627 -1.14 -4.33 25.58
N THR A 628 -0.36 -5.33 25.95
CA THR A 628 0.53 -6.05 25.03
C THR A 628 -0.22 -7.15 24.30
N VAL A 629 -0.05 -7.21 22.97
CA VAL A 629 -0.72 -8.17 22.09
C VAL A 629 0.23 -8.75 21.05
N ARG A 630 -0.13 -9.87 20.48
CA ARG A 630 0.49 -10.39 19.26
C ARG A 630 -0.04 -9.61 18.05
N ALA A 631 0.84 -9.08 17.25
CA ALA A 631 0.47 -8.21 16.11
C ALA A 631 -0.34 -8.92 15.01
N ASP A 632 -0.16 -10.24 14.85
CA ASP A 632 -0.83 -11.07 13.84
C ASP A 632 -2.29 -11.41 14.16
N SER A 633 -2.68 -11.31 15.43
CA SER A 633 -3.97 -11.79 15.92
C SER A 633 -4.66 -10.88 16.93
N MET A 634 -3.95 -9.85 17.43
CA MET A 634 -4.42 -9.03 18.56
C MET A 634 -4.69 -9.81 19.85
N LEU A 635 -4.20 -11.06 19.96
CA LEU A 635 -4.32 -11.89 21.16
C LEU A 635 -3.41 -11.35 22.26
N THR A 636 -3.93 -11.20 23.48
CA THR A 636 -3.14 -10.84 24.68
C THR A 636 -2.40 -12.07 25.24
N GLY A 637 -1.62 -11.89 26.31
CA GLY A 637 -1.03 -13.01 27.05
C GLY A 637 -2.07 -13.89 27.77
N ARG A 638 -3.32 -13.42 27.90
CA ARG A 638 -4.43 -14.17 28.50
C ARG A 638 -5.22 -14.94 27.43
N PRO A 639 -5.40 -16.26 27.55
CA PRO A 639 -6.15 -17.05 26.56
C PRO A 639 -7.56 -16.51 26.34
N ARG A 640 -8.04 -16.51 25.09
CA ARG A 640 -9.38 -16.05 24.68
C ARG A 640 -9.64 -14.56 24.90
N VAL A 641 -8.61 -13.77 25.22
CA VAL A 641 -8.71 -12.34 25.44
C VAL A 641 -7.88 -11.60 24.38
N TYR A 642 -8.55 -10.75 23.63
CA TYR A 642 -7.97 -9.94 22.56
C TYR A 642 -8.06 -8.46 22.93
N ALA A 643 -7.21 -7.62 22.36
CA ALA A 643 -7.28 -6.18 22.58
C ALA A 643 -6.88 -5.40 21.32
N GLY A 644 -7.38 -4.18 21.18
CA GLY A 644 -7.02 -3.32 20.05
C GLY A 644 -7.46 -1.88 20.23
N GLY A 645 -7.10 -1.05 19.23
CA GLY A 645 -7.27 0.39 19.26
C GLY A 645 -6.28 1.08 20.20
N ASP A 646 -6.64 2.27 20.69
CA ASP A 646 -5.72 3.10 21.50
C ASP A 646 -5.30 2.42 22.82
N GLY A 647 -6.07 1.45 23.31
CA GLY A 647 -5.68 0.65 24.48
C GLY A 647 -4.40 -0.17 24.27
N VAL A 648 -4.04 -0.44 23.02
CA VAL A 648 -2.85 -1.16 22.58
C VAL A 648 -1.80 -0.21 22.00
N LEU A 649 -2.22 0.69 21.09
CA LEU A 649 -1.30 1.59 20.37
C LEU A 649 -0.87 2.80 21.21
N GLY A 650 -1.66 3.18 22.22
CA GLY A 650 -1.69 4.54 22.74
C GLY A 650 -2.57 5.43 21.85
N PRO A 651 -2.61 6.76 22.07
CA PRO A 651 -3.40 7.67 21.25
C PRO A 651 -3.00 7.58 19.78
N ALA A 652 -3.85 6.97 18.97
CA ALA A 652 -3.62 6.71 17.54
C ALA A 652 -4.79 7.27 16.70
N THR A 653 -5.03 6.71 15.53
CA THR A 653 -6.10 7.19 14.64
C THR A 653 -7.31 6.27 14.64
N LEU A 654 -8.48 6.82 14.27
CA LEU A 654 -9.70 6.02 14.14
C LEU A 654 -9.53 4.87 13.13
N ILE A 655 -8.75 5.06 12.07
CA ILE A 655 -8.54 4.03 11.05
C ILE A 655 -7.61 2.90 11.55
N ASP A 656 -6.64 3.20 12.42
CA ASP A 656 -5.82 2.19 13.08
C ASP A 656 -6.66 1.32 14.01
N ALA A 657 -7.57 1.93 14.75
CA ALA A 657 -8.52 1.23 15.62
C ALA A 657 -9.42 0.27 14.82
N VAL A 658 -9.92 0.70 13.65
CA VAL A 658 -10.68 -0.17 12.72
C VAL A 658 -9.81 -1.30 12.19
N ALA A 659 -8.58 -1.02 11.77
CA ALA A 659 -7.67 -2.03 11.24
C ALA A 659 -7.36 -3.13 12.28
N GLN A 660 -7.03 -2.74 13.51
CA GLN A 660 -6.83 -3.71 14.59
C GLN A 660 -8.11 -4.47 14.96
N GLY A 661 -9.25 -3.81 14.92
CA GLY A 661 -10.55 -4.44 15.11
C GLY A 661 -10.83 -5.53 14.06
N ARG A 662 -10.44 -5.31 12.80
CA ARG A 662 -10.53 -6.33 11.74
C ARG A 662 -9.63 -7.53 12.01
N VAL A 663 -8.35 -7.30 12.36
CA VAL A 663 -7.42 -8.38 12.70
C VAL A 663 -7.94 -9.21 13.88
N ALA A 664 -8.43 -8.53 14.93
CA ALA A 664 -9.01 -9.21 16.10
C ALA A 664 -10.26 -10.01 15.73
N ALA A 665 -11.17 -9.45 14.91
CA ALA A 665 -12.39 -10.13 14.49
C ALA A 665 -12.08 -11.43 13.75
N ALA A 666 -11.14 -11.41 12.79
CA ALA A 666 -10.70 -12.59 12.06
C ALA A 666 -10.11 -13.68 13.01
N ALA A 667 -9.28 -13.26 13.97
CA ALA A 667 -8.67 -14.17 14.94
C ALA A 667 -9.69 -14.76 15.92
N ILE A 668 -10.65 -13.95 16.37
CA ILE A 668 -11.74 -14.41 17.27
C ILE A 668 -12.66 -15.38 16.53
N ASP A 669 -13.03 -15.08 15.26
CA ASP A 669 -13.83 -15.98 14.44
C ASP A 669 -13.18 -17.36 14.31
N LYS A 670 -11.87 -17.42 14.02
CA LYS A 670 -11.10 -18.67 13.98
C LYS A 670 -11.14 -19.41 15.34
N GLN A 671 -10.95 -18.69 16.44
CA GLN A 671 -11.01 -19.29 17.78
C GLN A 671 -12.40 -19.86 18.09
N LEU A 672 -13.46 -19.25 17.59
CA LEU A 672 -14.84 -19.68 17.76
C LEU A 672 -15.27 -20.77 16.77
N GLY A 673 -14.36 -21.21 15.90
CA GLY A 673 -14.56 -22.32 14.97
C GLY A 673 -14.95 -21.88 13.55
N GLY A 674 -14.85 -20.58 13.22
CA GLY A 674 -14.98 -20.06 11.87
C GLY A 674 -13.69 -20.18 11.05
N ASP A 675 -13.73 -19.71 9.81
CA ASP A 675 -12.61 -19.70 8.87
C ASP A 675 -11.67 -18.49 9.04
N GLY A 676 -12.11 -17.44 9.73
CA GLY A 676 -11.42 -16.17 9.90
C GLY A 676 -11.45 -15.27 8.66
N ASP A 677 -12.17 -15.65 7.63
CA ASP A 677 -12.35 -14.80 6.44
C ASP A 677 -13.47 -13.79 6.69
N ILE A 678 -13.09 -12.55 6.95
CA ILE A 678 -13.99 -11.40 7.16
C ILE A 678 -14.04 -10.48 5.94
N GLU A 679 -13.46 -10.92 4.81
CA GLU A 679 -13.46 -10.12 3.59
C GLU A 679 -14.86 -10.06 2.99
N GLU A 680 -15.20 -8.88 2.51
CA GLU A 680 -16.49 -8.63 1.89
C GLU A 680 -16.31 -8.18 0.44
N LYS A 681 -17.21 -8.63 -0.42
CA LYS A 681 -17.36 -8.14 -1.77
C LYS A 681 -18.76 -7.59 -1.91
N LEU A 682 -18.89 -6.28 -1.87
CA LEU A 682 -20.16 -5.56 -1.75
C LEU A 682 -20.68 -4.99 -3.08
N LEU A 683 -19.99 -5.33 -4.16
CA LEU A 683 -20.45 -5.09 -5.54
C LEU A 683 -20.32 -6.38 -6.37
N PRO A 684 -21.17 -6.59 -7.38
CA PRO A 684 -21.04 -7.74 -8.27
C PRO A 684 -19.75 -7.68 -9.08
N ASP A 685 -19.36 -8.85 -9.62
CA ASP A 685 -18.31 -8.92 -10.63
C ASP A 685 -18.75 -8.10 -11.86
N GLY A 686 -17.84 -7.34 -12.41
CA GLY A 686 -18.16 -6.49 -13.57
C GLY A 686 -18.22 -4.99 -13.27
N TRP A 687 -18.22 -4.58 -12.01
CA TRP A 687 -18.11 -3.18 -11.55
C TRP A 687 -16.66 -2.72 -11.42
N ASP A 688 -15.80 -3.17 -12.32
CA ASP A 688 -14.40 -2.76 -12.30
C ASP A 688 -14.20 -1.47 -13.07
N THR A 689 -13.12 -0.79 -12.71
CA THR A 689 -12.72 0.46 -13.35
C THR A 689 -12.37 0.24 -14.82
N ASN A 690 -12.79 1.15 -15.68
CA ASN A 690 -12.47 1.08 -17.10
C ASN A 690 -10.96 1.31 -17.32
N PRO A 691 -10.25 0.35 -17.92
CA PRO A 691 -8.83 0.51 -18.22
C PRO A 691 -8.54 1.54 -19.32
N TYR A 692 -9.50 1.84 -20.16
CA TYR A 692 -9.42 2.92 -21.14
C TYR A 692 -9.65 4.25 -20.44
N ILE A 693 -8.60 5.08 -20.33
CA ILE A 693 -8.67 6.33 -19.58
C ILE A 693 -8.79 7.55 -20.49
N GLY A 694 -8.55 7.38 -21.79
CA GLY A 694 -8.67 8.41 -22.81
C GLY A 694 -7.65 9.56 -22.66
N ARG A 695 -7.62 10.45 -23.65
CA ARG A 695 -6.81 11.66 -23.63
C ARG A 695 -7.63 12.80 -23.05
N GLU A 696 -7.03 13.61 -22.19
CA GLU A 696 -7.61 14.84 -21.62
C GLU A 696 -6.50 15.88 -21.57
N GLU A 697 -6.60 16.94 -22.35
CA GLU A 697 -5.51 17.91 -22.52
C GLU A 697 -5.27 18.78 -21.29
N ASP A 698 -6.32 19.01 -20.50
CA ASP A 698 -6.27 19.79 -19.25
C ASP A 698 -5.87 18.99 -18.02
N PHE A 699 -5.71 17.65 -18.12
CA PHE A 699 -5.52 16.76 -16.98
C PHE A 699 -4.39 17.18 -16.02
N ASN A 700 -3.25 17.60 -16.59
CA ASN A 700 -2.08 18.02 -15.81
C ASN A 700 -2.20 19.45 -15.25
N ARG A 701 -3.25 20.19 -15.62
CA ARG A 701 -3.52 21.56 -15.16
C ARG A 701 -4.63 21.62 -14.12
N ARG A 702 -5.32 20.50 -13.84
CA ARG A 702 -6.40 20.42 -12.87
C ARG A 702 -5.85 20.63 -11.47
N ARG A 703 -6.27 21.72 -10.82
CA ARG A 703 -5.86 22.03 -9.46
C ARG A 703 -6.77 21.33 -8.44
N LYS A 704 -6.25 21.13 -7.23
CA LYS A 704 -7.00 20.57 -6.10
C LYS A 704 -8.22 21.42 -5.80
N VAL A 705 -9.35 20.75 -5.55
CA VAL A 705 -10.56 21.39 -5.03
C VAL A 705 -10.56 21.30 -3.52
N HIS A 706 -10.79 22.43 -2.85
CA HIS A 706 -10.94 22.44 -1.40
C HIS A 706 -12.41 22.26 -1.01
N PRO A 707 -12.70 21.57 0.11
CA PRO A 707 -14.07 21.39 0.55
C PRO A 707 -14.71 22.74 0.94
N ILE A 708 -16.01 22.82 0.81
CA ILE A 708 -16.80 23.96 1.26
C ILE A 708 -16.77 23.99 2.78
N LEU A 709 -16.46 25.15 3.34
CA LEU A 709 -16.45 25.39 4.78
C LEU A 709 -17.49 26.46 5.12
N LEU A 710 -18.09 26.39 6.31
CA LEU A 710 -18.86 27.52 6.85
C LEU A 710 -17.95 28.75 6.97
N ALA A 711 -18.52 29.95 6.72
CA ALA A 711 -17.78 31.17 6.93
C ALA A 711 -17.34 31.29 8.42
N PRO A 712 -16.18 31.89 8.73
CA PRO A 712 -15.72 32.03 10.12
C PRO A 712 -16.76 32.65 11.07
N THR A 713 -17.55 33.61 10.60
CA THR A 713 -18.65 34.26 11.35
C THR A 713 -19.81 33.31 11.67
N GLU A 714 -19.93 32.18 10.97
CA GLU A 714 -21.00 31.20 11.18
C GLU A 714 -20.55 30.02 12.05
N ARG A 715 -19.26 29.96 12.43
CA ARG A 715 -18.66 28.84 13.18
C ARG A 715 -18.82 28.94 14.71
N GLY A 716 -19.45 29.97 15.24
CA GLY A 716 -19.65 30.16 16.69
C GLY A 716 -20.59 29.13 17.35
N ASN A 717 -21.15 28.20 16.60
CA ASN A 717 -22.06 27.16 17.08
C ASN A 717 -21.45 25.73 16.88
N TRP A 718 -22.26 24.70 17.13
CA TRP A 718 -21.85 23.29 17.02
C TRP A 718 -22.25 22.64 15.69
N ASN A 719 -22.65 23.41 14.69
CA ASN A 719 -22.94 22.91 13.35
C ASN A 719 -21.66 22.42 12.66
N GLU A 720 -21.82 21.46 11.80
CA GLU A 720 -20.70 20.90 11.03
C GLU A 720 -20.01 21.99 10.21
N VAL A 721 -18.72 22.19 10.41
CA VAL A 721 -17.96 23.29 9.78
C VAL A 721 -17.60 22.93 8.33
N GLU A 722 -17.08 21.73 8.11
CA GLU A 722 -16.77 21.25 6.74
C GLU A 722 -18.05 20.72 6.09
N GLN A 723 -18.50 21.36 5.01
CA GLN A 723 -19.72 20.98 4.28
C GLN A 723 -19.45 19.93 3.19
N GLY A 724 -18.17 19.70 2.84
CA GLY A 724 -17.75 18.72 1.84
C GLY A 724 -17.77 19.28 0.42
N TYR A 725 -18.15 18.45 -0.55
CA TYR A 725 -18.24 18.80 -1.97
C TYR A 725 -19.69 18.67 -2.48
N ASP A 726 -20.03 19.50 -3.45
CA ASP A 726 -21.15 19.23 -4.35
C ASP A 726 -20.75 18.18 -5.43
N ASP A 727 -21.70 17.79 -6.28
CA ASP A 727 -21.48 16.77 -7.31
C ASP A 727 -20.38 17.18 -8.30
N ALA A 728 -20.37 18.43 -8.76
CA ALA A 728 -19.39 18.91 -9.75
C ALA A 728 -17.98 18.96 -9.17
N MET A 729 -17.84 19.46 -7.93
CA MET A 729 -16.57 19.48 -7.20
C MET A 729 -16.04 18.08 -6.97
N ALA A 730 -16.90 17.14 -6.54
CA ALA A 730 -16.50 15.77 -6.26
C ALA A 730 -16.02 15.04 -7.51
N ARG A 731 -16.74 15.12 -8.62
CA ARG A 731 -16.34 14.53 -9.90
C ARG A 731 -15.05 15.14 -10.42
N PHE A 732 -14.90 16.45 -10.34
CA PHE A 732 -13.68 17.12 -10.80
C PHE A 732 -12.47 16.70 -9.96
N GLU A 733 -12.57 16.74 -8.62
CA GLU A 733 -11.46 16.32 -7.75
C GLU A 733 -11.10 14.85 -7.97
N ALA A 734 -12.10 13.97 -8.05
CA ALA A 734 -11.89 12.55 -8.29
C ALA A 734 -11.25 12.28 -9.67
N SER A 735 -11.55 13.09 -10.68
CA SER A 735 -10.98 12.97 -12.04
C SER A 735 -9.48 13.26 -12.10
N ARG A 736 -8.89 13.88 -11.07
CA ARG A 736 -7.45 14.10 -10.95
C ARG A 736 -6.65 12.82 -10.64
N CYS A 737 -7.31 11.71 -10.33
CA CYS A 737 -6.67 10.44 -9.97
C CYS A 737 -5.79 9.90 -11.11
N LEU A 738 -4.54 9.53 -10.79
CA LEU A 738 -3.59 8.93 -11.75
C LEU A 738 -3.93 7.47 -12.11
N LYS A 739 -4.90 6.86 -11.43
CA LYS A 739 -5.31 5.46 -11.62
C LYS A 739 -4.15 4.46 -11.50
N CYS A 740 -3.32 4.61 -10.48
CA CYS A 740 -2.11 3.81 -10.25
C CYS A 740 -2.39 2.30 -10.15
N ASN A 741 -3.58 1.89 -9.68
CA ASN A 741 -4.02 0.49 -9.64
C ASN A 741 -4.01 -0.19 -11.01
N LEU A 742 -4.23 0.55 -12.08
CA LEU A 742 -4.23 -0.03 -13.42
C LEU A 742 -2.86 -0.57 -13.87
N ALA A 743 -1.76 -0.06 -13.30
CA ALA A 743 -0.44 -0.64 -13.53
C ALA A 743 -0.22 -1.91 -12.71
N ALA A 744 -0.80 -1.98 -11.50
CA ALA A 744 -0.75 -3.17 -10.65
C ALA A 744 -1.58 -4.35 -11.19
N GLU A 745 -2.52 -4.08 -12.08
CA GLU A 745 -3.33 -5.10 -12.75
C GLU A 745 -2.63 -5.72 -13.97
N ILE A 746 -1.51 -5.12 -14.43
CA ILE A 746 -0.72 -5.65 -15.54
C ILE A 746 -0.05 -6.94 -15.09
N GLN A 747 -0.22 -8.01 -15.88
CA GLN A 747 0.38 -9.31 -15.59
C GLN A 747 1.90 -9.24 -15.76
N ASP A 748 2.59 -10.05 -14.97
CA ASP A 748 4.01 -10.26 -15.21
C ASP A 748 4.18 -11.03 -16.52
N MET A 749 5.27 -10.75 -17.25
CA MET A 749 5.64 -11.55 -18.41
C MET A 749 5.94 -12.98 -18.01
N VAL A 750 5.51 -13.91 -18.85
CA VAL A 750 6.01 -15.29 -18.75
C VAL A 750 7.50 -15.29 -19.13
N LEU A 751 8.33 -15.53 -18.15
CA LEU A 751 9.78 -15.57 -18.30
C LEU A 751 10.21 -16.96 -18.80
N PRO A 752 11.41 -17.08 -19.39
CA PRO A 752 11.99 -18.37 -19.70
C PRO A 752 11.96 -19.30 -18.49
N PRO A 753 11.65 -20.58 -18.67
CA PRO A 753 11.76 -21.55 -17.60
C PRO A 753 13.19 -21.56 -17.08
N GLU A 754 13.36 -21.59 -15.77
CA GLU A 754 14.66 -21.80 -15.18
C GLU A 754 15.14 -23.22 -15.52
N ALA A 755 16.38 -23.37 -15.94
CA ALA A 755 16.93 -24.62 -16.38
C ALA A 755 17.41 -25.48 -15.19
N TRP A 756 16.47 -25.94 -14.32
CA TRP A 756 16.82 -26.95 -13.32
C TRP A 756 16.59 -28.37 -13.85
N LEU A 757 17.41 -29.24 -13.40
CA LEU A 757 17.35 -30.70 -13.67
C LEU A 757 16.90 -31.41 -12.39
N ASP A 758 16.19 -32.53 -12.54
CA ASP A 758 15.87 -33.38 -11.38
C ASP A 758 17.17 -33.90 -10.74
N PHE A 759 17.30 -33.80 -9.43
CA PHE A 759 18.50 -34.23 -8.73
C PHE A 759 18.47 -35.74 -8.51
N ASN A 760 18.81 -36.46 -9.58
CA ASN A 760 18.94 -37.92 -9.62
C ASN A 760 20.15 -38.35 -10.44
N ALA A 761 20.54 -39.64 -10.33
CA ALA A 761 21.73 -40.17 -10.98
C ALA A 761 21.71 -39.99 -12.52
N ALA A 762 20.56 -40.24 -13.15
CA ALA A 762 20.45 -40.16 -14.62
C ALA A 762 20.63 -38.71 -15.14
N ALA A 763 20.18 -37.73 -14.44
CA ALA A 763 20.37 -36.32 -14.81
C ALA A 763 21.79 -35.84 -14.50
N VAL A 764 22.39 -36.30 -13.40
CA VAL A 764 23.79 -36.00 -13.05
C VAL A 764 24.75 -36.65 -14.07
N ASP A 765 24.46 -37.86 -14.55
CA ASP A 765 25.26 -38.55 -15.59
C ASP A 765 25.30 -37.76 -16.92
N SER A 766 24.37 -36.89 -17.18
CA SER A 766 24.33 -36.00 -18.35
C SER A 766 25.15 -34.71 -18.23
N VAL A 767 25.68 -34.42 -17.04
CA VAL A 767 26.42 -33.17 -16.75
C VAL A 767 27.89 -33.32 -17.26
N PRO A 768 28.44 -32.26 -17.88
CA PRO A 768 29.79 -32.31 -18.40
C PRO A 768 30.85 -32.46 -17.30
N GLU A 769 31.93 -33.21 -17.62
CA GLU A 769 33.14 -33.30 -16.80
C GLU A 769 34.01 -32.05 -16.99
N ALA A 770 33.51 -30.88 -16.53
CA ALA A 770 34.14 -29.59 -16.69
C ALA A 770 34.15 -28.82 -15.37
N PRO A 771 35.07 -27.87 -15.16
CA PRO A 771 35.03 -26.95 -14.03
C PRO A 771 33.75 -26.08 -14.08
N GLY A 772 33.09 -25.90 -12.94
CA GLY A 772 31.86 -25.08 -12.89
C GLY A 772 31.29 -24.93 -11.51
N VAL A 773 30.11 -24.33 -11.46
CA VAL A 773 29.32 -24.13 -10.22
C VAL A 773 27.99 -24.82 -10.39
N PHE A 774 27.51 -25.45 -9.33
CA PHE A 774 26.16 -25.96 -9.27
C PHE A 774 25.40 -25.44 -8.05
N GLN A 775 24.09 -25.41 -8.16
CA GLN A 775 23.17 -25.06 -7.08
C GLN A 775 22.20 -26.22 -6.87
N LEU A 776 22.00 -26.61 -5.61
CA LEU A 776 20.97 -27.58 -5.22
C LEU A 776 19.75 -26.86 -4.72
N LEU A 777 18.56 -27.32 -5.12
CA LEU A 777 17.29 -26.71 -4.77
C LEU A 777 16.34 -27.74 -4.12
N ASP A 778 15.52 -27.27 -3.17
CA ASP A 778 14.46 -28.08 -2.57
C ASP A 778 13.25 -28.29 -3.51
N ALA A 779 12.18 -28.90 -2.99
CA ALA A 779 10.94 -29.12 -3.75
C ALA A 779 10.25 -27.79 -4.15
N ASP A 780 10.43 -26.75 -3.36
CA ASP A 780 9.87 -25.40 -3.57
C ASP A 780 10.82 -24.48 -4.36
N LYS A 781 11.92 -25.03 -4.88
CA LYS A 781 12.96 -24.31 -5.65
C LYS A 781 13.77 -23.28 -4.84
N ASN A 782 13.79 -23.39 -3.51
CA ASN A 782 14.72 -22.61 -2.70
C ASN A 782 16.12 -23.19 -2.82
N VAL A 783 17.12 -22.32 -2.93
CA VAL A 783 18.52 -22.73 -3.02
C VAL A 783 19.02 -23.23 -1.67
N LEU A 784 19.44 -24.48 -1.64
CA LEU A 784 20.00 -25.14 -0.45
C LEU A 784 21.52 -25.01 -0.40
N VAL A 785 22.17 -25.16 -1.55
CA VAL A 785 23.64 -25.19 -1.69
C VAL A 785 24.02 -24.44 -2.95
N ILE A 786 25.09 -23.64 -2.89
CA ILE A 786 25.82 -23.11 -4.04
C ILE A 786 27.26 -23.62 -3.87
N LYS A 787 27.80 -24.31 -4.87
CA LYS A 787 29.13 -24.92 -4.77
C LYS A 787 29.89 -24.92 -6.09
N GLY A 788 31.12 -24.43 -6.03
CA GLY A 788 32.09 -24.51 -7.12
C GLY A 788 32.85 -25.82 -7.08
N THR A 789 33.25 -26.37 -8.25
CA THR A 789 33.95 -27.63 -8.39
C THR A 789 34.83 -27.66 -9.64
N GLU A 790 35.94 -28.38 -9.57
CA GLU A 790 36.80 -28.64 -10.73
C GLU A 790 36.16 -29.58 -11.77
N ASN A 791 35.17 -30.35 -11.37
CA ASN A 791 34.44 -31.27 -12.22
C ASN A 791 32.97 -31.33 -11.75
N LEU A 792 32.06 -30.77 -12.55
CA LEU A 792 30.64 -30.65 -12.26
C LEU A 792 29.99 -32.03 -12.05
N HIS A 793 30.29 -33.01 -12.92
CA HIS A 793 29.74 -34.35 -12.80
C HIS A 793 30.14 -35.00 -11.47
N ARG A 794 31.43 -34.95 -11.11
CA ARG A 794 31.93 -35.49 -9.84
C ARG A 794 31.37 -34.77 -8.65
N GLY A 795 31.36 -33.43 -8.67
CA GLY A 795 30.83 -32.61 -7.57
C GLY A 795 29.36 -32.88 -7.29
N LEU A 796 28.50 -32.96 -8.30
CA LEU A 796 27.10 -33.31 -8.16
C LEU A 796 26.90 -34.77 -7.72
N SER A 797 27.71 -35.71 -8.24
CA SER A 797 27.66 -37.13 -7.82
C SER A 797 28.00 -37.29 -6.34
N GLU A 798 28.93 -36.51 -5.81
CA GLU A 798 29.31 -36.53 -4.40
C GLU A 798 28.19 -35.99 -3.49
N GLU A 799 27.32 -35.10 -4.00
CA GLU A 799 26.16 -34.55 -3.26
C GLU A 799 24.93 -35.47 -3.34
N LEU A 800 24.88 -36.40 -4.33
CA LEU A 800 23.82 -37.40 -4.40
C LEU A 800 23.78 -38.23 -3.10
N GLY A 801 22.66 -38.26 -2.43
CA GLY A 801 22.47 -38.98 -1.17
C GLY A 801 22.91 -38.24 0.10
N LYS A 802 23.68 -37.13 0.01
CA LYS A 802 24.03 -36.30 1.16
C LYS A 802 22.92 -35.28 1.51
N ASN A 803 22.31 -34.72 0.49
CA ASN A 803 21.26 -33.67 0.63
C ASN A 803 19.85 -34.22 0.34
N ALA A 804 19.25 -34.90 1.30
CA ALA A 804 17.90 -35.48 1.16
C ALA A 804 16.79 -34.49 0.82
N ALA A 805 16.98 -33.21 1.16
CA ALA A 805 16.07 -32.11 0.83
C ALA A 805 16.18 -31.64 -0.63
N ALA A 806 17.34 -31.85 -1.29
CA ALA A 806 17.54 -31.45 -2.67
C ALA A 806 16.69 -32.30 -3.61
N LYS A 807 15.94 -31.63 -4.50
CA LYS A 807 15.09 -32.28 -5.51
C LYS A 807 15.50 -31.86 -6.92
N PHE A 808 16.11 -30.72 -7.06
CA PHE A 808 16.53 -30.15 -8.32
C PHE A 808 17.96 -29.61 -8.23
N PHE A 809 18.59 -29.42 -9.36
CA PHE A 809 19.87 -28.73 -9.45
C PHE A 809 19.97 -27.90 -10.73
N VAL A 810 20.81 -26.88 -10.69
CA VAL A 810 21.26 -26.09 -11.85
C VAL A 810 22.77 -26.16 -11.87
N HIS A 811 23.37 -26.18 -13.05
CA HIS A 811 24.83 -26.08 -13.20
C HIS A 811 25.22 -25.11 -14.31
N GLU A 812 26.40 -24.56 -14.20
CA GLU A 812 27.05 -23.79 -15.28
C GLU A 812 28.52 -24.11 -15.34
N GLU A 813 29.05 -24.23 -16.54
CA GLU A 813 30.50 -24.37 -16.76
C GLU A 813 31.17 -23.01 -16.47
N ALA A 814 32.15 -23.01 -15.60
CA ALA A 814 32.91 -21.82 -15.19
C ALA A 814 34.36 -22.18 -14.90
N PRO A 815 35.31 -21.85 -15.77
CA PRO A 815 36.75 -22.10 -15.52
C PRO A 815 37.26 -21.49 -14.22
N MET A 816 36.66 -20.34 -13.80
CA MET A 816 36.95 -19.66 -12.54
C MET A 816 35.90 -20.00 -11.49
N TYR A 817 35.64 -21.27 -11.25
CA TYR A 817 34.52 -21.75 -10.44
C TYR A 817 34.51 -21.23 -9.00
N THR A 818 35.66 -21.03 -8.34
CA THR A 818 35.74 -20.47 -6.99
C THR A 818 35.30 -19.01 -6.94
N GLN A 819 35.70 -18.21 -7.93
CA GLN A 819 35.25 -16.83 -8.05
C GLN A 819 33.75 -16.77 -8.35
N ARG A 820 33.28 -17.67 -9.20
CA ARG A 820 31.87 -17.74 -9.59
C ARG A 820 30.98 -18.17 -8.45
N GLU A 821 31.40 -19.13 -7.64
CA GLU A 821 30.72 -19.53 -6.40
C GLU A 821 30.53 -18.34 -5.46
N SER A 822 31.63 -17.60 -5.17
CA SER A 822 31.57 -16.40 -4.32
C SER A 822 30.60 -15.35 -4.85
N GLN A 823 30.58 -15.12 -6.17
CA GLN A 823 29.64 -14.17 -6.80
C GLN A 823 28.19 -14.59 -6.63
N LEU A 824 27.87 -15.86 -6.81
CA LEU A 824 26.52 -16.38 -6.66
C LEU A 824 26.05 -16.33 -5.21
N ILE A 825 26.92 -16.65 -4.25
CA ILE A 825 26.63 -16.54 -2.82
C ILE A 825 26.37 -15.08 -2.44
N GLN A 826 27.20 -14.13 -2.89
CA GLN A 826 26.99 -12.71 -2.63
C GLN A 826 25.68 -12.21 -3.22
N ALA A 827 25.37 -12.60 -4.45
CA ALA A 827 24.09 -12.23 -5.08
C ALA A 827 22.88 -12.77 -4.31
N TYR A 828 22.97 -14.02 -3.84
CA TYR A 828 21.97 -14.65 -3.02
C TYR A 828 21.77 -13.91 -1.67
N MET A 829 22.86 -13.57 -0.99
CA MET A 829 22.81 -12.81 0.27
C MET A 829 22.22 -11.41 0.08
N GLN A 830 22.56 -10.72 -1.01
CA GLN A 830 21.97 -9.41 -1.34
C GLN A 830 20.46 -9.50 -1.58
N GLN A 831 20.01 -10.58 -2.21
CA GLN A 831 18.60 -10.77 -2.54
C GLN A 831 17.76 -11.25 -1.35
N TYR A 832 18.29 -12.15 -0.52
CA TYR A 832 17.53 -12.84 0.53
C TYR A 832 17.96 -12.50 1.96
N GLY A 833 19.06 -11.77 2.14
CA GLY A 833 19.55 -11.34 3.46
C GLY A 833 20.09 -12.48 4.34
N LYS A 834 20.35 -13.68 3.77
CA LYS A 834 20.81 -14.88 4.47
C LYS A 834 21.60 -15.80 3.55
N MET A 835 22.40 -16.70 4.13
CA MET A 835 23.11 -17.74 3.38
C MET A 835 22.16 -18.79 2.78
N PRO A 836 22.53 -19.45 1.65
CA PRO A 836 21.81 -20.62 1.15
C PRO A 836 21.70 -21.72 2.23
N GLY A 837 20.55 -22.41 2.29
CA GLY A 837 20.33 -23.50 3.25
C GLY A 837 20.01 -23.08 4.69
N GLY A 838 19.92 -21.79 5.03
CA GLY A 838 19.47 -21.31 6.35
C GLY A 838 20.49 -21.49 7.49
N GLY A 839 21.74 -21.80 7.21
CA GLY A 839 22.81 -21.89 8.21
C GLY A 839 23.05 -20.53 8.88
N ALA A 840 23.13 -20.51 10.21
CA ALA A 840 23.62 -19.33 10.95
C ALA A 840 25.05 -19.00 10.46
N SER A 841 25.33 -17.72 10.27
CA SER A 841 26.59 -17.24 9.74
C SER A 841 27.77 -17.70 10.60
N GLU A 842 28.65 -18.50 10.05
CA GLU A 842 30.05 -18.63 10.53
C GLU A 842 30.88 -17.37 10.24
N LEU A 843 30.23 -16.27 9.87
CA LEU A 843 30.86 -15.00 9.50
C LEU A 843 31.11 -14.07 10.70
N ASP A 844 30.59 -14.37 11.89
CA ASP A 844 30.87 -13.59 13.10
C ASP A 844 32.30 -13.82 13.66
N ASP A 845 33.05 -14.80 13.15
CA ASP A 845 34.44 -15.07 13.55
C ASP A 845 35.50 -14.58 12.54
N LEU A 846 35.12 -13.85 11.49
CA LEU A 846 36.04 -13.43 10.43
C LEU A 846 36.08 -11.90 10.16
N PHE A 847 35.39 -11.08 10.93
CA PHE A 847 35.52 -9.62 10.86
C PHE A 847 35.66 -8.99 12.25
#